data_c11119f7bdbfe1fb36f5d3229b3af3ec
#
_entry.id   c11119f7bdbfe1fb36f5d3229b3af3ec
#
_cell.length_a   1.000
_cell.length_b   1.000
_cell.length_c   1.000
_cell.angle_alpha   90.00
_cell.angle_beta   90.00
_cell.angle_gamma   90.00
#
_symmetry.space_group_name_H-M   'P 1'
#
loop_
_entity.id
_entity.type
_entity.pdbx_description
1 polymer ?
#
loop_
_entity_poly.entity_id
_entity_poly.type
_entity_poly.pdbx_seq_one_letter_code
_entity_poly.pdbx_strand_id
1 'polypeptide(L)'
;MIPEIGQFALVLALTLALAQCVLPVAGAARGNAAWMAVARPAAQGQFVFVAIAFGCLAWSFVANDFSVLNVATNSNSQLPLHYRVAATWGSHEGSLLLWVLVLTIWSVGVTVFSRHLPDDVVARVLGVMGFISVGFLSFMLFTSNPFDRLLPPAPDGRDLNPLLQDPGMVFHPPLLYMGYVGFSVAFSFAIAALLAGRLDATWARWSRPWTTVAWVFLTLGIALGSFWAYYELGWGGWWFWDPVENASFMPWLVGTALVHSLAVTEKRGGFKAWTVLLAILAFALSLLGTFLVRSGVLTSVHAFATDPKRGIFILAFLAVVVGGALALFAWRAQRVSTGGGFDLVSRESLLLTNNVLLLAAAGSVMLGTLYPLALDALGIGKLSVGPPYFETVFVPLMAPALFLMGVGPIARWKKAALPELALRLRWALAVAVVTALIVPLAMGRFSALAGFGILLAAWIIASSAATLADRVKGSGGAAGIVSRLRGTPRAYYGMLLAHVGIAVFVVGVTLVKSYESEKDVRMAPGDTVELGGYVFRFEGVRDTQGPNYVAARATLTVTQDGRAVATLRPERRLYRVQESPMTEAAIDYGFFRHIYVALAEPVGADAWLVRVHYKPFVSWIWGGCLLMALGGLLAASDRRYRIGARERQPAAYAAEPGAAR
;
A
#
# COMPACT_ATOMS: atom_id res chain seq x y z
N MET A 1 1.03 36.95 -5.67
CA MET A 1 0.14 36.93 -4.46
C MET A 1 -0.30 35.56 -4.05
N ILE A 2 -0.81 34.69 -4.94
CA ILE A 2 -1.27 33.32 -4.54
C ILE A 2 -0.15 32.45 -3.98
N PRO A 3 1.04 32.36 -4.58
CA PRO A 3 2.15 31.59 -4.00
C PRO A 3 2.59 32.10 -2.63
N GLU A 4 2.55 33.42 -2.39
CA GLU A 4 2.89 34.02 -1.10
C GLU A 4 1.86 33.66 -0.02
N ILE A 5 0.56 33.58 -0.37
CA ILE A 5 -0.49 33.06 0.53
C ILE A 5 -0.21 31.59 0.87
N GLY A 6 0.18 30.79 -0.12
CA GLY A 6 0.57 29.38 0.08
C GLY A 6 1.76 29.25 1.03
N GLN A 7 2.81 30.05 0.82
CA GLN A 7 3.97 30.10 1.67
C GLN A 7 3.64 30.50 3.11
N PHE A 8 2.83 31.55 3.27
CA PHE A 8 2.37 32.01 4.57
C PHE A 8 1.53 30.95 5.29
N ALA A 9 0.66 30.26 4.55
CA ALA A 9 -0.14 29.16 5.09
C ALA A 9 0.74 28.01 5.61
N LEU A 10 1.84 27.65 4.92
CA LEU A 10 2.78 26.66 5.42
C LEU A 10 3.46 27.07 6.73
N VAL A 11 3.82 28.36 6.88
CA VAL A 11 4.40 28.89 8.14
C VAL A 11 3.39 28.80 9.27
N LEU A 12 2.12 29.16 9.02
CA LEU A 12 1.05 29.01 10.03
C LEU A 12 0.78 27.54 10.38
N ALA A 13 0.81 26.65 9.38
CA ALA A 13 0.68 25.21 9.60
C ALA A 13 1.81 24.69 10.50
N LEU A 14 3.07 25.10 10.30
CA LEU A 14 4.19 24.74 11.14
C LEU A 14 4.01 25.27 12.57
N THR A 15 3.55 26.50 12.74
CA THR A 15 3.30 27.08 14.06
C THR A 15 2.24 26.27 14.83
N LEU A 16 1.16 25.88 14.14
CA LEU A 16 0.13 25.02 14.75
C LEU A 16 0.63 23.60 15.01
N ALA A 17 1.47 23.05 14.15
CA ALA A 17 2.09 21.74 14.37
C ALA A 17 3.00 21.73 15.62
N LEU A 18 3.75 22.81 15.85
CA LEU A 18 4.56 22.99 17.06
C LEU A 18 3.67 23.06 18.31
N ALA A 19 2.60 23.84 18.27
CA ALA A 19 1.63 23.91 19.36
C ALA A 19 0.97 22.54 19.63
N GLN A 20 0.56 21.84 18.56
CA GLN A 20 -0.01 20.48 18.61
C GLN A 20 0.97 19.45 19.16
N CYS A 21 2.25 19.56 18.84
CA CYS A 21 3.28 18.65 19.32
C CYS A 21 3.54 18.81 20.83
N VAL A 22 3.68 20.05 21.30
CA VAL A 22 4.18 20.34 22.66
C VAL A 22 3.06 20.38 23.68
N LEU A 23 2.05 21.23 23.47
CA LEU A 23 1.04 21.52 24.49
C LEU A 23 0.21 20.29 24.91
N PRO A 24 -0.36 19.49 23.98
CA PRO A 24 -1.17 18.34 24.37
C PRO A 24 -0.38 17.26 25.10
N VAL A 25 0.86 16.99 24.67
CA VAL A 25 1.72 15.97 25.31
C VAL A 25 2.11 16.41 26.72
N ALA A 26 2.54 17.66 26.87
CA ALA A 26 2.86 18.24 28.18
C ALA A 26 1.62 18.33 29.10
N GLY A 27 0.45 18.67 28.52
CA GLY A 27 -0.83 18.68 29.21
C GLY A 27 -1.22 17.30 29.73
N ALA A 28 -1.10 16.27 28.89
CA ALA A 28 -1.39 14.89 29.29
C ALA A 28 -0.41 14.35 30.35
N ALA A 29 0.84 14.80 30.34
CA ALA A 29 1.84 14.43 31.35
C ALA A 29 1.57 15.09 32.70
N ARG A 30 1.01 16.31 32.71
CA ARG A 30 0.74 17.12 33.91
C ARG A 30 -0.71 17.09 34.38
N GLY A 31 -1.60 16.38 33.67
CA GLY A 31 -3.05 16.39 33.97
C GLY A 31 -3.74 17.74 33.69
N ASN A 32 -3.15 18.58 32.81
CA ASN A 32 -3.69 19.90 32.46
C ASN A 32 -4.68 19.79 31.30
N ALA A 33 -5.98 19.86 31.63
CA ALA A 33 -7.06 19.74 30.65
C ALA A 33 -7.06 20.85 29.60
N ALA A 34 -6.69 22.09 29.95
CA ALA A 34 -6.66 23.20 29.00
C ALA A 34 -5.58 22.99 27.91
N TRP A 35 -4.42 22.48 28.30
CA TRP A 35 -3.36 22.16 27.35
C TRP A 35 -3.72 20.96 26.46
N MET A 36 -4.37 19.92 27.03
CA MET A 36 -4.87 18.79 26.24
C MET A 36 -5.93 19.21 25.21
N ALA A 37 -6.80 20.16 25.59
CA ALA A 37 -7.86 20.66 24.70
C ALA A 37 -7.35 21.33 23.43
N VAL A 38 -6.08 21.80 23.39
CA VAL A 38 -5.44 22.38 22.20
C VAL A 38 -5.27 21.35 21.07
N ALA A 39 -5.20 20.05 21.38
CA ALA A 39 -4.89 19.01 20.39
C ALA A 39 -5.81 19.02 19.18
N ARG A 40 -7.12 19.05 19.37
CA ARG A 40 -8.12 18.96 18.30
C ARG A 40 -8.15 20.22 17.43
N PRO A 41 -8.31 21.45 17.98
CA PRO A 41 -8.32 22.66 17.16
C PRO A 41 -7.00 22.92 16.46
N ALA A 42 -5.85 22.61 17.07
CA ALA A 42 -4.55 22.74 16.40
C ALA A 42 -4.43 21.79 15.18
N ALA A 43 -4.84 20.53 15.31
CA ALA A 43 -4.84 19.58 14.20
C ALA A 43 -5.80 20.00 13.07
N GLN A 44 -6.97 20.54 13.40
CA GLN A 44 -7.94 21.03 12.41
C GLN A 44 -7.44 22.32 11.73
N GLY A 45 -6.88 23.25 12.49
CA GLY A 45 -6.28 24.46 11.94
C GLY A 45 -5.08 24.16 11.04
N GLN A 46 -4.22 23.22 11.45
CA GLN A 46 -3.11 22.75 10.61
C GLN A 46 -3.62 22.21 9.27
N PHE A 47 -4.65 21.37 9.27
CA PHE A 47 -5.27 20.87 8.04
C PHE A 47 -5.76 22.01 7.15
N VAL A 48 -6.45 23.00 7.72
CA VAL A 48 -6.96 24.16 6.94
C VAL A 48 -5.81 24.88 6.24
N PHE A 49 -4.72 25.20 6.95
CA PHE A 49 -3.61 25.93 6.34
C PHE A 49 -2.82 25.08 5.33
N VAL A 50 -2.62 23.78 5.58
CA VAL A 50 -2.00 22.88 4.58
C VAL A 50 -2.89 22.73 3.34
N ALA A 51 -4.22 22.66 3.51
CA ALA A 51 -5.16 22.61 2.39
C ALA A 51 -5.16 23.92 1.58
N ILE A 52 -5.05 25.09 2.23
CA ILE A 52 -4.86 26.38 1.56
C ILE A 52 -3.56 26.36 0.77
N ALA A 53 -2.44 25.95 1.37
CA ALA A 53 -1.16 25.87 0.68
C ALA A 53 -1.23 24.95 -0.55
N PHE A 54 -1.84 23.77 -0.40
CA PHE A 54 -2.03 22.84 -1.52
C PHE A 54 -2.90 23.45 -2.61
N GLY A 55 -4.00 24.11 -2.25
CA GLY A 55 -4.88 24.82 -3.20
C GLY A 55 -4.17 25.96 -3.93
N CYS A 56 -3.30 26.72 -3.24
CA CYS A 56 -2.48 27.77 -3.86
C CYS A 56 -1.49 27.19 -4.88
N LEU A 57 -0.84 26.07 -4.56
CA LEU A 57 0.06 25.42 -5.50
C LEU A 57 -0.69 24.85 -6.71
N ALA A 58 -1.81 24.16 -6.49
CA ALA A 58 -2.65 23.64 -7.58
C ALA A 58 -3.16 24.79 -8.49
N TRP A 59 -3.58 25.91 -7.92
CA TRP A 59 -3.95 27.07 -8.69
C TRP A 59 -2.79 27.63 -9.52
N SER A 60 -1.58 27.68 -8.96
CA SER A 60 -0.38 28.15 -9.69
C SER A 60 -0.10 27.28 -10.92
N PHE A 61 -0.29 25.95 -10.83
CA PHE A 61 -0.22 25.04 -11.98
C PHE A 61 -1.33 25.28 -13.00
N VAL A 62 -2.57 25.44 -12.55
CA VAL A 62 -3.73 25.70 -13.44
C VAL A 62 -3.57 27.03 -14.17
N ALA A 63 -3.09 28.07 -13.48
CA ALA A 63 -2.89 29.40 -14.02
C ALA A 63 -1.61 29.56 -14.85
N ASN A 64 -0.75 28.54 -14.95
CA ASN A 64 0.57 28.59 -15.58
C ASN A 64 1.46 29.71 -14.99
N ASP A 65 1.49 29.84 -13.65
CA ASP A 65 2.35 30.83 -12.99
C ASP A 65 3.81 30.37 -13.02
N PHE A 66 4.47 30.56 -14.15
CA PHE A 66 5.88 30.17 -14.35
C PHE A 66 6.90 31.03 -13.56
N SER A 67 6.42 31.96 -12.73
CA SER A 67 7.25 32.59 -11.70
C SER A 67 7.43 31.70 -10.46
N VAL A 68 6.67 30.60 -10.33
CA VAL A 68 6.90 29.53 -9.34
C VAL A 68 7.80 28.48 -9.96
N LEU A 69 8.97 28.26 -9.38
CA LEU A 69 9.98 27.33 -9.90
C LEU A 69 9.41 25.93 -10.12
N ASN A 70 8.60 25.45 -9.18
CA ASN A 70 7.95 24.14 -9.27
C ASN A 70 7.02 24.02 -10.49
N VAL A 71 6.24 25.06 -10.80
CA VAL A 71 5.38 25.11 -11.98
C VAL A 71 6.20 25.16 -13.27
N ALA A 72 7.22 26.03 -13.32
CA ALA A 72 8.09 26.19 -14.49
C ALA A 72 8.86 24.92 -14.86
N THR A 73 9.17 24.08 -13.88
CA THR A 73 9.94 22.83 -14.10
C THR A 73 9.10 21.59 -14.36
N ASN A 74 7.78 21.62 -14.08
CA ASN A 74 6.92 20.43 -14.13
C ASN A 74 5.59 20.65 -14.89
N SER A 75 5.45 21.74 -15.62
CA SER A 75 4.23 22.03 -16.40
C SER A 75 4.56 22.98 -17.54
N ASN A 76 3.68 23.07 -18.55
CA ASN A 76 3.75 24.06 -19.63
C ASN A 76 2.34 24.47 -20.11
N SER A 77 2.30 25.45 -21.02
CA SER A 77 1.04 25.99 -21.55
C SER A 77 0.23 25.01 -22.41
N GLN A 78 0.88 23.99 -23.00
CA GLN A 78 0.24 22.98 -23.86
C GLN A 78 -0.26 21.77 -23.06
N LEU A 79 0.16 21.62 -21.78
CA LEU A 79 -0.23 20.48 -20.95
C LEU A 79 -1.76 20.49 -20.69
N PRO A 80 -2.50 19.39 -20.92
CA PRO A 80 -3.92 19.30 -20.62
C PRO A 80 -4.26 19.63 -19.16
N LEU A 81 -5.39 20.30 -18.92
CA LEU A 81 -5.76 20.85 -17.60
C LEU A 81 -5.72 19.80 -16.48
N HIS A 82 -6.24 18.60 -16.72
CA HIS A 82 -6.24 17.53 -15.70
C HIS A 82 -4.82 17.09 -15.31
N TYR A 83 -3.87 17.11 -16.26
CA TYR A 83 -2.47 16.84 -15.97
C TYR A 83 -1.76 18.03 -15.31
N ARG A 84 -2.17 19.30 -15.58
CA ARG A 84 -1.69 20.45 -14.79
C ARG A 84 -2.07 20.30 -13.32
N VAL A 85 -3.32 19.90 -13.05
CA VAL A 85 -3.76 19.62 -11.67
C VAL A 85 -2.95 18.47 -11.06
N ALA A 86 -2.76 17.37 -11.77
CA ALA A 86 -1.97 16.23 -11.29
C ALA A 86 -0.48 16.57 -11.12
N ALA A 87 0.07 17.46 -11.95
CA ALA A 87 1.45 17.93 -11.84
C ALA A 87 1.74 18.59 -10.48
N THR A 88 0.71 19.08 -9.77
CA THR A 88 0.85 19.56 -8.38
C THR A 88 1.56 18.55 -7.50
N TRP A 89 1.36 17.26 -7.69
CA TRP A 89 2.05 16.18 -6.96
C TRP A 89 3.01 15.36 -7.80
N GLY A 90 3.24 15.75 -9.06
CA GLY A 90 4.23 15.14 -9.95
C GLY A 90 5.66 15.51 -9.65
N SER A 91 5.89 16.56 -8.88
CA SER A 91 7.19 17.07 -8.47
C SER A 91 7.61 16.58 -7.09
N HIS A 92 8.90 16.76 -6.79
CA HIS A 92 9.44 16.47 -5.46
C HIS A 92 8.73 17.28 -4.36
N GLU A 93 8.63 18.60 -4.54
CA GLU A 93 8.06 19.55 -3.58
C GLU A 93 6.55 19.34 -3.42
N GLY A 94 5.84 19.24 -4.53
CA GLY A 94 4.39 19.09 -4.54
C GLY A 94 3.92 17.74 -4.02
N SER A 95 4.63 16.65 -4.34
CA SER A 95 4.31 15.32 -3.79
C SER A 95 4.51 15.27 -2.28
N LEU A 96 5.47 16.03 -1.73
CA LEU A 96 5.65 16.13 -0.29
C LEU A 96 4.54 16.96 0.36
N LEU A 97 4.09 18.02 -0.30
CA LEU A 97 2.94 18.80 0.17
C LEU A 97 1.66 17.94 0.20
N LEU A 98 1.46 17.06 -0.81
CA LEU A 98 0.40 16.04 -0.77
C LEU A 98 0.58 15.08 0.42
N TRP A 99 1.80 14.63 0.70
CA TRP A 99 2.12 13.76 1.84
C TRP A 99 1.68 14.39 3.17
N VAL A 100 2.02 15.67 3.37
CA VAL A 100 1.64 16.41 4.58
C VAL A 100 0.13 16.68 4.62
N LEU A 101 -0.49 16.98 3.48
CA LEU A 101 -1.95 17.12 3.41
C LEU A 101 -2.64 15.83 3.86
N VAL A 102 -2.18 14.67 3.38
CA VAL A 102 -2.71 13.36 3.79
C VAL A 102 -2.48 13.12 5.30
N LEU A 103 -1.32 13.48 5.86
CA LEU A 103 -1.07 13.40 7.30
C LEU A 103 -2.07 14.24 8.10
N THR A 104 -2.36 15.45 7.64
CA THR A 104 -3.35 16.32 8.31
C THR A 104 -4.78 15.80 8.14
N ILE A 105 -5.13 15.17 7.02
CA ILE A 105 -6.41 14.46 6.83
C ILE A 105 -6.56 13.33 7.87
N TRP A 106 -5.52 12.52 8.07
CA TRP A 106 -5.51 11.49 9.11
C TRP A 106 -5.63 12.09 10.52
N SER A 107 -4.96 13.23 10.78
CA SER A 107 -5.08 13.95 12.06
C SER A 107 -6.51 14.42 12.32
N VAL A 108 -7.17 15.02 11.31
CA VAL A 108 -8.59 15.40 11.38
C VAL A 108 -9.47 14.16 11.58
N GLY A 109 -9.17 13.06 10.86
CA GLY A 109 -9.85 11.77 11.08
C GLY A 109 -9.80 11.35 12.54
N VAL A 110 -8.63 11.41 13.19
CA VAL A 110 -8.49 11.14 14.63
C VAL A 110 -9.33 12.09 15.48
N THR A 111 -9.38 13.40 15.18
CA THR A 111 -10.22 14.34 15.93
C THR A 111 -11.71 14.01 15.86
N VAL A 112 -12.19 13.50 14.73
CA VAL A 112 -13.61 13.23 14.48
C VAL A 112 -14.04 11.86 15.01
N PHE A 113 -13.26 10.82 14.68
CA PHE A 113 -13.65 9.42 14.96
C PHE A 113 -13.17 8.89 16.32
N SER A 114 -12.33 9.65 17.04
CA SER A 114 -11.82 9.25 18.37
C SER A 114 -12.46 10.04 19.53
N ARG A 115 -13.68 10.56 19.36
CA ARG A 115 -14.39 11.34 20.40
C ARG A 115 -14.76 10.53 21.66
N HIS A 116 -14.84 9.20 21.50
CA HIS A 116 -15.15 8.26 22.59
C HIS A 116 -13.90 7.81 23.38
N LEU A 117 -12.70 8.22 22.97
CA LEU A 117 -11.45 7.89 23.65
C LEU A 117 -11.14 8.92 24.76
N PRO A 118 -10.39 8.51 25.80
CA PRO A 118 -9.92 9.43 26.83
C PRO A 118 -9.11 10.59 26.23
N ASP A 119 -9.32 11.80 26.75
CA ASP A 119 -8.67 13.00 26.21
C ASP A 119 -7.14 12.96 26.32
N ASP A 120 -6.60 12.33 27.38
CA ASP A 120 -5.16 12.16 27.55
C ASP A 120 -4.54 11.24 26.50
N VAL A 121 -5.28 10.26 25.99
CA VAL A 121 -4.85 9.39 24.89
C VAL A 121 -4.88 10.16 23.58
N VAL A 122 -5.99 10.83 23.27
CA VAL A 122 -6.13 11.61 22.02
C VAL A 122 -5.11 12.74 21.98
N ALA A 123 -4.86 13.42 23.10
CA ALA A 123 -3.86 14.48 23.21
C ALA A 123 -2.45 13.97 22.85
N ARG A 124 -2.06 12.79 23.36
CA ARG A 124 -0.76 12.17 23.02
C ARG A 124 -0.70 11.72 21.57
N VAL A 125 -1.75 11.06 21.04
CA VAL A 125 -1.80 10.61 19.65
C VAL A 125 -1.65 11.81 18.70
N LEU A 126 -2.47 12.84 18.86
CA LEU A 126 -2.40 14.05 18.03
C LEU A 126 -1.08 14.80 18.23
N GLY A 127 -0.52 14.80 19.44
CA GLY A 127 0.79 15.40 19.71
C GLY A 127 1.92 14.70 18.96
N VAL A 128 1.92 13.37 18.90
CA VAL A 128 2.90 12.60 18.10
C VAL A 128 2.71 12.86 16.60
N MET A 129 1.46 12.92 16.11
CA MET A 129 1.20 13.31 14.71
C MET A 129 1.68 14.74 14.42
N GLY A 130 1.50 15.66 15.38
CA GLY A 130 2.06 17.01 15.32
C GLY A 130 3.59 17.03 15.22
N PHE A 131 4.28 16.17 15.97
CA PHE A 131 5.73 16.02 15.87
C PHE A 131 6.18 15.57 14.47
N ILE A 132 5.48 14.60 13.87
CA ILE A 132 5.75 14.16 12.49
C ILE A 132 5.51 15.31 11.51
N SER A 133 4.43 16.08 11.71
CA SER A 133 4.12 17.26 10.89
C SER A 133 5.20 18.33 10.99
N VAL A 134 5.74 18.61 12.18
CA VAL A 134 6.86 19.55 12.38
C VAL A 134 8.05 19.15 11.52
N GLY A 135 8.41 17.87 11.52
CA GLY A 135 9.54 17.39 10.72
C GLY A 135 9.35 17.64 9.22
N PHE A 136 8.20 17.26 8.67
CA PHE A 136 7.95 17.42 7.24
C PHE A 136 7.68 18.86 6.80
N LEU A 137 6.97 19.67 7.62
CA LEU A 137 6.78 21.10 7.34
C LEU A 137 8.11 21.85 7.40
N SER A 138 8.99 21.52 8.35
CA SER A 138 10.33 22.08 8.40
C SER A 138 11.16 21.67 7.17
N PHE A 139 11.09 20.40 6.77
CA PHE A 139 11.74 19.94 5.55
C PHE A 139 11.30 20.76 4.32
N MET A 140 9.99 20.94 4.14
CA MET A 140 9.47 21.74 3.02
C MET A 140 9.95 23.18 3.06
N LEU A 141 9.85 23.85 4.21
CA LEU A 141 10.17 25.26 4.32
C LEU A 141 11.69 25.55 4.18
N PHE A 142 12.55 24.62 4.59
CA PHE A 142 13.99 24.87 4.64
C PHE A 142 14.80 24.18 3.54
N THR A 143 14.27 23.12 2.92
CA THR A 143 15.03 22.34 1.94
C THR A 143 14.29 22.03 0.64
N SER A 144 12.95 22.13 0.59
CA SER A 144 12.15 21.68 -0.55
C SER A 144 10.86 22.48 -0.65
N ASN A 145 10.99 23.80 -0.82
CA ASN A 145 9.87 24.73 -0.77
C ASN A 145 9.08 24.72 -2.09
N PRO A 146 7.77 24.36 -2.06
CA PRO A 146 6.95 24.31 -3.28
C PRO A 146 6.65 25.70 -3.88
N PHE A 147 6.94 26.79 -3.15
CA PHE A 147 6.67 28.16 -3.56
C PHE A 147 7.90 28.98 -3.90
N ASP A 148 9.07 28.32 -4.09
CA ASP A 148 10.27 29.01 -4.53
C ASP A 148 10.03 29.77 -5.84
N ARG A 149 10.55 31.01 -5.90
CA ARG A 149 10.29 31.93 -7.02
C ARG A 149 11.42 31.91 -8.03
N LEU A 150 11.04 31.94 -9.30
CA LEU A 150 11.94 32.13 -10.44
C LEU A 150 11.83 33.57 -10.93
N LEU A 151 12.91 34.34 -10.87
CA LEU A 151 12.96 35.73 -11.27
C LEU A 151 14.14 35.98 -12.22
N PRO A 152 13.91 36.42 -13.46
CA PRO A 152 12.61 36.67 -14.09
C PRO A 152 11.83 35.38 -14.33
N PRO A 153 10.47 35.45 -14.46
CA PRO A 153 9.66 34.29 -14.81
C PRO A 153 10.08 33.69 -16.15
N ALA A 154 9.98 32.36 -16.26
CA ALA A 154 10.17 31.71 -17.55
C ALA A 154 9.05 32.11 -18.53
N PRO A 155 9.31 32.26 -19.85
CA PRO A 155 8.28 32.55 -20.84
C PRO A 155 7.25 31.43 -21.00
N ASP A 156 7.68 30.19 -20.83
CA ASP A 156 6.85 28.98 -20.69
C ASP A 156 7.60 27.98 -19.80
N GLY A 157 6.92 26.93 -19.35
CA GLY A 157 7.51 25.91 -18.51
C GLY A 157 8.04 24.72 -19.30
N ARG A 158 8.79 23.85 -18.60
CA ARG A 158 9.17 22.52 -19.08
C ARG A 158 7.95 21.60 -19.03
N ASP A 159 8.02 20.46 -19.71
CA ASP A 159 6.90 19.53 -19.67
C ASP A 159 6.87 18.71 -18.37
N LEU A 160 5.68 18.22 -18.00
CA LEU A 160 5.56 17.11 -17.09
C LEU A 160 6.18 15.86 -17.77
N ASN A 161 6.92 15.06 -17.02
CA ASN A 161 7.46 13.81 -17.55
C ASN A 161 6.35 13.02 -18.28
N PRO A 162 6.55 12.60 -19.55
CA PRO A 162 5.57 11.86 -20.33
C PRO A 162 4.94 10.67 -19.63
N LEU A 163 5.73 9.88 -18.87
CA LEU A 163 5.25 8.78 -18.02
C LEU A 163 4.18 9.20 -16.99
N LEU A 164 4.18 10.48 -16.61
CA LEU A 164 3.23 11.03 -15.64
C LEU A 164 2.01 11.66 -16.30
N GLN A 165 1.96 11.72 -17.64
CA GLN A 165 0.81 12.25 -18.38
C GLN A 165 -0.22 11.17 -18.67
N ASP A 166 -0.62 10.47 -17.61
CA ASP A 166 -1.51 9.32 -17.61
C ASP A 166 -2.54 9.38 -16.45
N PRO A 167 -3.74 8.81 -16.59
CA PRO A 167 -4.72 8.71 -15.49
C PRO A 167 -4.17 8.04 -14.22
N GLY A 168 -3.21 7.10 -14.34
CA GLY A 168 -2.51 6.50 -13.21
C GLY A 168 -1.88 7.53 -12.30
N MET A 169 -1.28 8.59 -12.86
CA MET A 169 -0.72 9.70 -12.10
C MET A 169 -1.77 10.48 -11.28
N VAL A 170 -3.01 10.55 -11.75
CA VAL A 170 -4.09 11.25 -11.04
C VAL A 170 -4.49 10.49 -9.78
N PHE A 171 -4.59 9.15 -9.83
CA PHE A 171 -5.21 8.34 -8.77
C PHE A 171 -4.21 7.56 -7.91
N HIS A 172 -3.11 7.04 -8.48
CA HIS A 172 -2.18 6.18 -7.76
C HIS A 172 -1.47 6.88 -6.60
N PRO A 173 -0.81 8.06 -6.76
CA PRO A 173 -0.07 8.67 -5.67
C PRO A 173 -0.96 9.06 -4.47
N PRO A 174 -2.17 9.65 -4.64
CA PRO A 174 -3.07 9.92 -3.53
C PRO A 174 -3.50 8.65 -2.77
N LEU A 175 -3.83 7.55 -3.48
CA LEU A 175 -4.19 6.28 -2.84
C LEU A 175 -3.02 5.66 -2.09
N LEU A 176 -1.84 5.65 -2.70
CA LEU A 176 -0.63 5.12 -2.08
C LEU A 176 -0.28 5.89 -0.81
N TYR A 177 -0.32 7.23 -0.85
CA TYR A 177 -0.02 8.07 0.31
C TYR A 177 -1.05 7.92 1.42
N MET A 178 -2.33 7.76 1.10
CA MET A 178 -3.34 7.45 2.13
C MET A 178 -2.97 6.19 2.94
N GLY A 179 -2.44 5.15 2.31
CA GLY A 179 -1.96 3.96 2.99
C GLY A 179 -0.64 4.17 3.73
N TYR A 180 0.32 4.69 3.02
CA TYR A 180 1.70 4.87 3.45
C TYR A 180 1.82 5.81 4.65
N VAL A 181 1.20 6.98 4.56
CA VAL A 181 1.12 7.97 5.65
C VAL A 181 0.21 7.48 6.77
N GLY A 182 -0.81 6.68 6.45
CA GLY A 182 -1.78 6.18 7.43
C GLY A 182 -1.16 5.34 8.54
N PHE A 183 -0.01 4.70 8.32
CA PHE A 183 0.73 4.01 9.38
C PHE A 183 1.29 4.95 10.45
N SER A 184 1.37 6.27 10.20
CA SER A 184 1.67 7.26 11.23
C SER A 184 0.67 7.25 12.37
N VAL A 185 -0.60 6.93 12.08
CA VAL A 185 -1.65 6.83 13.12
C VAL A 185 -1.39 5.62 14.02
N ALA A 186 -1.11 4.43 13.45
CA ALA A 186 -0.77 3.24 14.22
C ALA A 186 0.48 3.46 15.09
N PHE A 187 1.51 4.07 14.52
CA PHE A 187 2.71 4.52 15.23
C PHE A 187 2.36 5.46 16.39
N SER A 188 1.55 6.49 16.14
CA SER A 188 1.17 7.48 17.14
C SER A 188 0.39 6.87 18.30
N PHE A 189 -0.48 5.90 18.03
CA PHE A 189 -1.15 5.13 19.10
C PHE A 189 -0.16 4.30 19.92
N ALA A 190 0.83 3.67 19.29
CA ALA A 190 1.85 2.89 19.99
C ALA A 190 2.73 3.80 20.88
N ILE A 191 3.19 4.95 20.35
CA ILE A 191 3.98 5.92 21.12
C ILE A 191 3.15 6.54 22.25
N ALA A 192 1.88 6.88 22.01
CA ALA A 192 0.99 7.38 23.05
C ALA A 192 0.80 6.37 24.19
N ALA A 193 0.67 5.08 23.89
CA ALA A 193 0.57 4.01 24.86
C ALA A 193 1.88 3.85 25.68
N LEU A 194 3.04 3.96 25.03
CA LEU A 194 4.35 3.96 25.69
C LEU A 194 4.51 5.18 26.62
N LEU A 195 4.16 6.38 26.15
CA LEU A 195 4.22 7.61 26.96
C LEU A 195 3.30 7.52 28.18
N ALA A 196 2.10 6.96 28.02
CA ALA A 196 1.15 6.75 29.11
C ALA A 196 1.56 5.61 30.05
N GLY A 197 2.48 4.72 29.66
CA GLY A 197 2.83 3.51 30.39
C GLY A 197 1.69 2.48 30.45
N ARG A 198 0.71 2.55 29.53
CA ARG A 198 -0.48 1.69 29.46
C ARG A 198 -0.50 0.90 28.18
N LEU A 199 0.02 -0.32 28.22
CA LEU A 199 0.03 -1.27 27.10
C LEU A 199 -0.95 -2.42 27.40
N ASP A 200 -2.23 -2.12 27.32
CA ASP A 200 -3.33 -3.06 27.54
C ASP A 200 -4.03 -3.47 26.23
N ALA A 201 -5.05 -4.31 26.31
CA ALA A 201 -5.83 -4.72 25.14
C ALA A 201 -6.64 -3.57 24.51
N THR A 202 -6.83 -2.48 25.24
CA THR A 202 -7.70 -1.37 24.86
C THR A 202 -7.06 -0.53 23.76
N TRP A 203 -5.77 -0.19 23.90
CA TRP A 203 -5.06 0.58 22.86
C TRP A 203 -4.99 -0.20 21.54
N ALA A 204 -4.81 -1.52 21.59
CA ALA A 204 -4.80 -2.36 20.39
C ALA A 204 -6.17 -2.34 19.67
N ARG A 205 -7.27 -2.35 20.44
CA ARG A 205 -8.63 -2.19 19.90
C ARG A 205 -8.82 -0.84 19.22
N TRP A 206 -8.30 0.23 19.81
CA TRP A 206 -8.44 1.59 19.27
C TRP A 206 -7.57 1.79 18.01
N SER A 207 -6.36 1.24 17.99
CA SER A 207 -5.44 1.35 16.86
C SER A 207 -5.85 0.51 15.65
N ARG A 208 -6.50 -0.65 15.89
CA ARG A 208 -6.77 -1.66 14.86
C ARG A 208 -7.55 -1.15 13.64
N PRO A 209 -8.68 -0.41 13.76
CA PRO A 209 -9.40 0.09 12.58
C PRO A 209 -8.55 1.05 11.74
N TRP A 210 -7.75 1.91 12.36
CA TRP A 210 -6.85 2.84 11.68
C TRP A 210 -5.78 2.09 10.89
N THR A 211 -5.13 1.12 11.52
CA THR A 211 -4.14 0.25 10.87
C THR A 211 -4.73 -0.50 9.69
N THR A 212 -5.96 -1.04 9.85
CA THR A 212 -6.64 -1.78 8.78
C THR A 212 -7.00 -0.87 7.61
N VAL A 213 -7.47 0.36 7.84
CA VAL A 213 -7.80 1.32 6.77
C VAL A 213 -6.52 1.78 6.05
N ALA A 214 -5.43 2.05 6.78
CA ALA A 214 -4.14 2.35 6.17
C ALA A 214 -3.64 1.20 5.28
N TRP A 215 -3.75 -0.04 5.76
CA TRP A 215 -3.41 -1.24 4.99
C TRP A 215 -4.26 -1.40 3.73
N VAL A 216 -5.56 -1.09 3.79
CA VAL A 216 -6.46 -1.11 2.62
C VAL A 216 -6.01 -0.11 1.56
N PHE A 217 -5.76 1.14 1.95
CA PHE A 217 -5.29 2.16 1.02
C PHE A 217 -3.93 1.79 0.41
N LEU A 218 -3.03 1.24 1.19
CA LEU A 218 -1.73 0.79 0.68
C LEU A 218 -1.89 -0.39 -0.28
N THR A 219 -2.79 -1.35 -0.01
CA THR A 219 -3.13 -2.44 -0.93
C THR A 219 -3.64 -1.91 -2.27
N LEU A 220 -4.59 -0.96 -2.23
CA LEU A 220 -5.13 -0.34 -3.45
C LEU A 220 -4.08 0.50 -4.19
N GLY A 221 -3.25 1.25 -3.44
CA GLY A 221 -2.18 2.06 -4.01
C GLY A 221 -1.16 1.21 -4.74
N ILE A 222 -0.65 0.14 -4.12
CA ILE A 222 0.30 -0.79 -4.75
C ILE A 222 -0.35 -1.47 -5.97
N ALA A 223 -1.59 -1.96 -5.84
CA ALA A 223 -2.28 -2.62 -6.95
C ALA A 223 -2.48 -1.67 -8.15
N LEU A 224 -2.86 -0.43 -7.90
CA LEU A 224 -3.04 0.56 -8.97
C LEU A 224 -1.71 0.95 -9.61
N GLY A 225 -0.62 1.08 -8.85
CA GLY A 225 0.71 1.32 -9.40
C GLY A 225 1.21 0.16 -10.26
N SER A 226 1.00 -1.07 -9.81
CA SER A 226 1.28 -2.28 -10.58
C SER A 226 0.48 -2.34 -11.90
N PHE A 227 -0.82 -1.96 -11.85
CA PHE A 227 -1.65 -1.89 -13.05
C PHE A 227 -1.19 -0.78 -14.00
N TRP A 228 -0.81 0.39 -13.45
CA TRP A 228 -0.28 1.50 -14.23
C TRP A 228 1.03 1.12 -14.94
N ALA A 229 2.00 0.54 -14.22
CA ALA A 229 3.23 0.05 -14.81
C ALA A 229 2.98 -0.98 -15.93
N TYR A 230 1.97 -1.85 -15.77
CA TYR A 230 1.61 -2.87 -16.74
C TYR A 230 1.17 -2.30 -18.08
N TYR A 231 0.32 -1.28 -18.12
CA TYR A 231 -0.18 -0.75 -19.38
C TYR A 231 0.67 0.39 -19.95
N GLU A 232 1.39 1.13 -19.10
CA GLU A 232 2.09 2.36 -19.48
C GLU A 232 3.53 2.09 -19.99
N LEU A 233 4.29 1.19 -19.36
CA LEU A 233 5.71 1.03 -19.66
C LEU A 233 5.99 0.31 -20.99
N GLY A 234 5.00 -0.30 -21.62
CA GLY A 234 5.19 -1.03 -22.89
C GLY A 234 5.94 -2.36 -22.75
N TRP A 235 6.27 -2.79 -21.51
CA TRP A 235 7.06 -4.01 -21.26
C TRP A 235 6.19 -5.23 -20.96
N GLY A 236 4.87 -5.07 -20.75
CA GLY A 236 3.94 -6.14 -20.42
C GLY A 236 4.15 -6.79 -19.04
N GLY A 237 5.04 -6.27 -18.22
CA GLY A 237 5.26 -6.70 -16.84
C GLY A 237 4.32 -5.99 -15.87
N TRP A 238 3.94 -6.65 -14.78
CA TRP A 238 3.05 -6.09 -13.75
C TRP A 238 3.77 -5.83 -12.41
N TRP A 239 5.01 -6.34 -12.22
CA TRP A 239 5.86 -6.12 -11.05
C TRP A 239 7.32 -6.34 -11.41
N PHE A 240 8.18 -5.37 -11.12
CA PHE A 240 9.57 -5.35 -11.55
C PHE A 240 10.58 -5.47 -10.42
N TRP A 241 10.13 -5.54 -9.18
CA TRP A 241 10.98 -5.46 -8.00
C TRP A 241 11.83 -4.18 -7.97
N ASP A 242 11.31 -3.13 -8.57
CA ASP A 242 11.94 -1.81 -8.53
C ASP A 242 12.11 -1.35 -7.08
N PRO A 243 13.22 -0.67 -6.72
CA PRO A 243 13.45 -0.21 -5.36
C PRO A 243 12.32 0.63 -4.76
N VAL A 244 11.58 1.39 -5.56
CA VAL A 244 10.43 2.18 -5.09
C VAL A 244 9.18 1.31 -4.91
N GLU A 245 8.96 0.34 -5.79
CA GLU A 245 7.93 -0.69 -5.58
C GLU A 245 8.20 -1.43 -4.26
N ASN A 246 9.44 -1.88 -4.05
CA ASN A 246 9.87 -2.56 -2.83
C ASN A 246 9.69 -1.68 -1.59
N ALA A 247 9.99 -0.38 -1.68
CA ALA A 247 9.82 0.59 -0.61
C ALA A 247 8.36 0.71 -0.15
N SER A 248 7.39 0.53 -1.04
CA SER A 248 5.97 0.51 -0.71
C SER A 248 5.49 -0.86 -0.19
N PHE A 249 6.11 -1.93 -0.66
CA PHE A 249 5.73 -3.30 -0.33
C PHE A 249 6.19 -3.73 1.08
N MET A 250 7.37 -3.29 1.51
CA MET A 250 7.88 -3.60 2.86
C MET A 250 6.92 -3.15 3.98
N PRO A 251 6.44 -1.89 4.04
CA PRO A 251 5.48 -1.48 5.05
C PRO A 251 4.12 -2.19 4.91
N TRP A 252 3.73 -2.67 3.73
CA TRP A 252 2.55 -3.49 3.54
C TRP A 252 2.69 -4.88 4.22
N LEU A 253 3.84 -5.54 4.08
CA LEU A 253 4.14 -6.82 4.74
C LEU A 253 4.13 -6.66 6.27
N VAL A 254 4.82 -5.65 6.79
CA VAL A 254 4.87 -5.36 8.23
C VAL A 254 3.50 -4.91 8.75
N GLY A 255 2.76 -4.12 7.97
CA GLY A 255 1.38 -3.72 8.27
C GLY A 255 0.44 -4.92 8.36
N THR A 256 0.62 -5.93 7.50
CA THR A 256 -0.11 -7.21 7.56
C THR A 256 0.20 -7.95 8.87
N ALA A 257 1.48 -8.06 9.25
CA ALA A 257 1.88 -8.63 10.53
C ALA A 257 1.29 -7.85 11.71
N LEU A 258 1.28 -6.52 11.63
CA LEU A 258 0.70 -5.64 12.65
C LEU A 258 -0.81 -5.85 12.83
N VAL A 259 -1.58 -5.98 11.75
CA VAL A 259 -3.04 -6.28 11.81
C VAL A 259 -3.29 -7.59 12.55
N HIS A 260 -2.50 -8.63 12.29
CA HIS A 260 -2.58 -9.92 12.98
C HIS A 260 -2.16 -9.82 14.44
N SER A 261 -1.08 -9.11 14.75
CA SER A 261 -0.58 -8.92 16.11
C SER A 261 -1.55 -8.11 16.97
N LEU A 262 -2.15 -7.04 16.42
CA LEU A 262 -3.21 -6.26 17.07
C LEU A 262 -4.42 -7.14 17.44
N ALA A 263 -4.77 -8.12 16.59
CA ALA A 263 -5.86 -9.04 16.89
C ALA A 263 -5.56 -9.97 18.07
N VAL A 264 -4.31 -10.42 18.23
CA VAL A 264 -3.87 -11.21 19.38
C VAL A 264 -3.84 -10.34 20.64
N THR A 265 -3.26 -9.16 20.56
CA THR A 265 -3.18 -8.22 21.70
C THR A 265 -4.58 -7.83 22.20
N GLU A 266 -5.51 -7.52 21.30
CA GLU A 266 -6.89 -7.17 21.65
C GLU A 266 -7.64 -8.33 22.32
N LYS A 267 -7.52 -9.56 21.78
CA LYS A 267 -8.34 -10.69 22.22
C LYS A 267 -7.73 -11.48 23.36
N ARG A 268 -6.41 -11.51 23.47
CA ARG A 268 -5.66 -12.40 24.35
C ARG A 268 -4.74 -11.68 25.33
N GLY A 269 -4.48 -10.36 25.10
CA GLY A 269 -3.48 -9.61 25.86
C GLY A 269 -2.04 -10.05 25.61
N GLY A 270 -1.81 -10.92 24.61
CA GLY A 270 -0.49 -11.38 24.16
C GLY A 270 0.15 -10.42 23.15
N PHE A 271 1.43 -10.65 22.83
CA PHE A 271 2.20 -9.95 21.79
C PHE A 271 2.35 -8.43 21.96
N LYS A 272 2.12 -7.88 23.16
CA LYS A 272 2.10 -6.42 23.38
C LYS A 272 3.39 -5.73 22.90
N ALA A 273 4.55 -6.21 23.34
CA ALA A 273 5.84 -5.67 22.92
C ALA A 273 6.05 -5.80 21.40
N TRP A 274 5.73 -6.97 20.87
CA TRP A 274 5.82 -7.26 19.44
C TRP A 274 4.92 -6.35 18.61
N THR A 275 3.68 -6.12 19.06
CA THR A 275 2.72 -5.22 18.40
C THR A 275 3.22 -3.78 18.35
N VAL A 276 3.82 -3.29 19.43
CA VAL A 276 4.43 -1.95 19.49
C VAL A 276 5.61 -1.86 18.50
N LEU A 277 6.51 -2.85 18.51
CA LEU A 277 7.64 -2.88 17.59
C LEU A 277 7.19 -2.94 16.13
N LEU A 278 6.16 -3.72 15.80
CA LEU A 278 5.57 -3.75 14.46
C LEU A 278 4.97 -2.41 14.04
N ALA A 279 4.31 -1.69 14.96
CA ALA A 279 3.77 -0.36 14.68
C ALA A 279 4.90 0.66 14.42
N ILE A 280 5.99 0.60 15.20
CA ILE A 280 7.19 1.42 14.96
C ILE A 280 7.81 1.07 13.61
N LEU A 281 8.00 -0.21 13.32
CA LEU A 281 8.64 -0.68 12.10
C LEU A 281 7.83 -0.35 10.83
N ALA A 282 6.49 -0.51 10.87
CA ALA A 282 5.64 -0.18 9.74
C ALA A 282 5.78 1.30 9.33
N PHE A 283 5.80 2.20 10.30
CA PHE A 283 6.01 3.62 10.01
C PHE A 283 7.47 3.96 9.69
N ALA A 284 8.44 3.31 10.35
CA ALA A 284 9.86 3.45 10.02
C ALA A 284 10.15 3.10 8.56
N LEU A 285 9.55 2.02 8.04
CA LEU A 285 9.67 1.64 6.62
C LEU A 285 8.97 2.63 5.69
N SER A 286 7.86 3.25 6.11
CA SER A 286 7.23 4.34 5.36
C SER A 286 8.16 5.58 5.28
N LEU A 287 8.83 5.93 6.37
CA LEU A 287 9.83 7.01 6.37
C LEU A 287 11.07 6.64 5.56
N LEU A 288 11.55 5.40 5.67
CA LEU A 288 12.67 4.89 4.87
C LEU A 288 12.35 4.98 3.37
N GLY A 289 11.17 4.58 2.95
CA GLY A 289 10.75 4.71 1.57
C GLY A 289 10.66 6.17 1.12
N THR A 290 10.20 7.07 1.98
CA THR A 290 10.24 8.52 1.71
C THR A 290 11.67 9.01 1.51
N PHE A 291 12.64 8.51 2.30
CA PHE A 291 14.05 8.78 2.11
C PHE A 291 14.54 8.24 0.77
N LEU A 292 14.31 6.98 0.47
CA LEU A 292 14.80 6.31 -0.74
C LEU A 292 14.36 7.03 -2.02
N VAL A 293 13.06 7.36 -2.11
CA VAL A 293 12.50 8.05 -3.29
C VAL A 293 13.03 9.46 -3.46
N ARG A 294 13.31 10.19 -2.34
CA ARG A 294 13.60 11.63 -2.35
C ARG A 294 15.06 11.99 -2.23
N SER A 295 15.91 11.05 -1.83
CA SER A 295 17.37 11.27 -1.78
C SER A 295 18.04 11.25 -3.15
N GLY A 296 17.35 10.69 -4.17
CA GLY A 296 17.94 10.46 -5.49
C GLY A 296 19.06 9.42 -5.50
N VAL A 297 19.20 8.62 -4.44
CA VAL A 297 20.23 7.58 -4.32
C VAL A 297 19.86 6.34 -5.16
N LEU A 298 18.58 6.18 -5.50
CA LEU A 298 18.08 5.02 -6.24
C LEU A 298 18.12 5.25 -7.76
N THR A 299 18.52 4.23 -8.49
CA THR A 299 18.26 4.13 -9.92
C THR A 299 16.87 3.51 -10.12
N SER A 300 15.88 4.34 -10.38
CA SER A 300 14.48 3.92 -10.58
C SER A 300 13.77 4.90 -11.50
N VAL A 301 12.78 4.44 -12.25
CA VAL A 301 11.87 5.29 -13.04
C VAL A 301 11.03 6.24 -12.15
N HIS A 302 10.95 5.94 -10.86
CA HIS A 302 10.21 6.73 -9.85
C HIS A 302 11.11 7.67 -9.04
N ALA A 303 12.44 7.63 -9.23
CA ALA A 303 13.37 8.43 -8.44
C ALA A 303 13.38 9.89 -8.89
N PHE A 304 13.45 10.80 -7.92
CA PHE A 304 13.71 12.21 -8.18
C PHE A 304 15.23 12.45 -8.36
N ALA A 305 15.57 13.62 -8.90
CA ALA A 305 16.98 14.02 -9.06
C ALA A 305 17.74 13.99 -7.73
N THR A 306 19.01 13.63 -7.79
CA THR A 306 19.89 13.53 -6.62
C THR A 306 20.07 14.89 -5.94
N ASP A 307 19.71 14.94 -4.64
CA ASP A 307 19.92 16.11 -3.79
C ASP A 307 20.38 15.67 -2.39
N PRO A 308 21.68 15.78 -2.09
CA PRO A 308 22.24 15.35 -0.81
C PRO A 308 21.64 16.07 0.40
N LYS A 309 21.26 17.35 0.27
CA LYS A 309 20.68 18.13 1.40
C LYS A 309 19.33 17.54 1.81
N ARG A 310 18.50 17.20 0.82
CA ARG A 310 17.20 16.56 1.05
C ARG A 310 17.37 15.19 1.68
N GLY A 311 18.31 14.39 1.16
CA GLY A 311 18.61 13.06 1.70
C GLY A 311 19.06 13.10 3.16
N ILE A 312 20.00 13.97 3.50
CA ILE A 312 20.54 14.11 4.87
C ILE A 312 19.45 14.54 5.85
N PHE A 313 18.59 15.51 5.48
CA PHE A 313 17.52 15.96 6.36
C PHE A 313 16.55 14.81 6.69
N ILE A 314 16.08 14.09 5.67
CA ILE A 314 15.12 12.99 5.87
C ILE A 314 15.75 11.84 6.65
N LEU A 315 17.04 11.54 6.41
CA LEU A 315 17.78 10.53 7.17
C LEU A 315 17.93 10.90 8.64
N ALA A 316 18.28 12.17 8.93
CA ALA A 316 18.34 12.68 10.29
C ALA A 316 16.96 12.63 10.98
N PHE A 317 15.91 13.01 10.28
CA PHE A 317 14.53 12.92 10.78
C PHE A 317 14.12 11.46 11.06
N LEU A 318 14.43 10.53 10.15
CA LEU A 318 14.25 9.10 10.35
C LEU A 318 14.96 8.61 11.61
N ALA A 319 16.23 8.99 11.79
CA ALA A 319 17.02 8.62 12.96
C ALA A 319 16.41 9.15 14.27
N VAL A 320 15.90 10.38 14.28
CA VAL A 320 15.25 10.98 15.45
C VAL A 320 13.91 10.27 15.76
N VAL A 321 13.06 10.02 14.74
CA VAL A 321 11.76 9.39 14.93
C VAL A 321 11.93 7.93 15.38
N VAL A 322 12.73 7.16 14.67
CA VAL A 322 12.89 5.73 14.94
C VAL A 322 13.75 5.51 16.18
N GLY A 323 14.87 6.22 16.29
CA GLY A 323 15.76 6.16 17.45
C GLY A 323 15.05 6.58 18.74
N GLY A 324 14.28 7.67 18.69
CA GLY A 324 13.46 8.14 19.82
C GLY A 324 12.38 7.14 20.20
N ALA A 325 11.68 6.54 19.21
CA ALA A 325 10.67 5.52 19.46
C ALA A 325 11.26 4.25 20.08
N LEU A 326 12.40 3.75 19.57
CA LEU A 326 13.09 2.58 20.11
C LEU A 326 13.67 2.85 21.50
N ALA A 327 14.24 4.03 21.74
CA ALA A 327 14.72 4.45 23.07
C ALA A 327 13.57 4.51 24.08
N LEU A 328 12.42 5.08 23.70
CA LEU A 328 11.22 5.11 24.53
C LEU A 328 10.69 3.69 24.80
N PHE A 329 10.70 2.81 23.77
CA PHE A 329 10.32 1.41 23.92
C PHE A 329 11.25 0.71 24.91
N ALA A 330 12.56 0.82 24.75
CA ALA A 330 13.54 0.21 25.65
C ALA A 330 13.38 0.68 27.11
N TRP A 331 13.17 1.99 27.31
CA TRP A 331 12.91 2.55 28.64
C TRP A 331 11.65 2.01 29.28
N ARG A 332 10.59 1.75 28.48
CA ARG A 332 9.29 1.27 28.96
C ARG A 332 9.14 -0.25 28.90
N ALA A 333 10.06 -0.99 28.28
CA ALA A 333 9.97 -2.42 28.03
C ALA A 333 9.70 -3.25 29.29
N GLN A 334 10.31 -2.90 30.43
CA GLN A 334 10.13 -3.59 31.71
C GLN A 334 8.68 -3.52 32.25
N ARG A 335 7.89 -2.53 31.81
CA ARG A 335 6.48 -2.35 32.19
C ARG A 335 5.52 -3.09 31.25
N VAL A 336 6.04 -3.66 30.17
CA VAL A 336 5.25 -4.45 29.21
C VAL A 336 5.12 -5.87 29.76
N SER A 337 3.98 -6.17 30.40
CA SER A 337 3.72 -7.52 30.90
C SER A 337 3.75 -8.53 29.75
N THR A 338 4.52 -9.60 29.93
CA THR A 338 4.47 -10.78 29.06
C THR A 338 3.09 -11.41 29.20
N GLY A 339 2.39 -11.62 28.06
CA GLY A 339 1.09 -12.29 28.06
C GLY A 339 1.21 -13.74 28.57
N GLY A 340 0.06 -14.37 28.88
CA GLY A 340 0.03 -15.76 29.30
C GLY A 340 0.59 -16.73 28.24
N GLY A 341 1.14 -17.84 28.69
CA GLY A 341 1.71 -18.89 27.82
C GLY A 341 0.67 -19.50 26.87
N PHE A 342 1.16 -20.06 25.78
CA PHE A 342 0.39 -20.81 24.77
C PHE A 342 1.22 -21.99 24.28
N ASP A 343 0.54 -23.06 23.84
CA ASP A 343 1.18 -24.25 23.32
C ASP A 343 1.72 -24.02 21.90
N LEU A 344 2.70 -24.85 21.51
CA LEU A 344 3.30 -24.82 20.16
C LEU A 344 2.24 -24.98 19.07
N VAL A 345 1.22 -25.82 19.28
CA VAL A 345 0.07 -25.94 18.39
C VAL A 345 -1.08 -25.13 18.96
N SER A 346 -1.16 -23.89 18.55
CA SER A 346 -2.19 -22.92 18.95
C SER A 346 -2.35 -21.85 17.90
N ARG A 347 -3.47 -21.12 17.94
CA ARG A 347 -3.67 -19.98 17.02
C ARG A 347 -2.63 -18.89 17.25
N GLU A 348 -2.22 -18.67 18.51
CA GLU A 348 -1.17 -17.72 18.85
C GLU A 348 0.15 -18.07 18.20
N SER A 349 0.56 -19.34 18.29
CA SER A 349 1.80 -19.83 17.69
C SER A 349 1.79 -19.68 16.15
N LEU A 350 0.67 -20.06 15.51
CA LEU A 350 0.51 -19.91 14.05
C LEU A 350 0.56 -18.44 13.61
N LEU A 351 -0.03 -17.53 14.39
CA LEU A 351 0.02 -16.10 14.12
C LEU A 351 1.42 -15.51 14.37
N LEU A 352 2.13 -16.01 15.38
CA LEU A 352 3.52 -15.61 15.60
C LEU A 352 4.42 -16.06 14.43
N THR A 353 4.29 -17.32 14.00
CA THR A 353 5.03 -17.85 12.85
C THR A 353 4.71 -17.04 11.58
N ASN A 354 3.43 -16.75 11.32
CA ASN A 354 3.04 -15.87 10.21
C ASN A 354 3.73 -14.50 10.29
N ASN A 355 3.76 -13.86 11.47
CA ASN A 355 4.41 -12.57 11.64
C ASN A 355 5.93 -12.66 11.42
N VAL A 356 6.58 -13.72 11.89
CA VAL A 356 8.01 -13.95 11.66
C VAL A 356 8.31 -14.12 10.17
N LEU A 357 7.50 -14.91 9.45
CA LEU A 357 7.65 -15.11 8.01
C LEU A 357 7.45 -13.80 7.22
N LEU A 358 6.43 -13.00 7.58
CA LEU A 358 6.21 -11.69 6.96
C LEU A 358 7.36 -10.71 7.22
N LEU A 359 7.93 -10.74 8.44
CA LEU A 359 9.10 -9.91 8.75
C LEU A 359 10.35 -10.40 8.03
N ALA A 360 10.57 -11.71 7.95
CA ALA A 360 11.68 -12.27 7.19
C ALA A 360 11.56 -11.90 5.70
N ALA A 361 10.36 -11.97 5.13
CA ALA A 361 10.09 -11.53 3.77
C ALA A 361 10.35 -10.03 3.59
N ALA A 362 9.88 -9.17 4.50
CA ALA A 362 10.17 -7.74 4.46
C ALA A 362 11.66 -7.45 4.61
N GLY A 363 12.36 -8.15 5.49
CA GLY A 363 13.81 -8.06 5.69
C GLY A 363 14.61 -8.50 4.47
N SER A 364 14.18 -9.57 3.78
CA SER A 364 14.84 -10.02 2.55
C SER A 364 14.65 -9.03 1.40
N VAL A 365 13.46 -8.44 1.26
CA VAL A 365 13.20 -7.37 0.29
C VAL A 365 14.04 -6.13 0.62
N MET A 366 14.11 -5.75 1.90
CA MET A 366 14.95 -4.64 2.35
C MET A 366 16.43 -4.87 2.04
N LEU A 367 16.93 -6.07 2.33
CA LEU A 367 18.32 -6.43 2.04
C LEU A 367 18.62 -6.34 0.55
N GLY A 368 17.80 -6.96 -0.32
CA GLY A 368 17.98 -6.89 -1.77
C GLY A 368 17.91 -5.47 -2.34
N THR A 369 17.10 -4.60 -1.70
CA THR A 369 16.93 -3.22 -2.13
C THR A 369 18.07 -2.31 -1.65
N LEU A 370 18.51 -2.45 -0.39
CA LEU A 370 19.51 -1.56 0.21
C LEU A 370 20.96 -2.03 0.00
N TYR A 371 21.19 -3.32 -0.22
CA TYR A 371 22.53 -3.87 -0.36
C TYR A 371 23.33 -3.24 -1.53
N PRO A 372 22.73 -3.10 -2.75
CA PRO A 372 23.41 -2.38 -3.84
C PRO A 372 23.81 -0.95 -3.48
N LEU A 373 22.93 -0.24 -2.77
CA LEU A 373 23.18 1.14 -2.33
C LEU A 373 24.30 1.23 -1.31
N ALA A 374 24.36 0.28 -0.38
CA ALA A 374 25.42 0.24 0.62
C ALA A 374 26.79 -0.01 -0.03
N LEU A 375 26.88 -0.91 -1.01
CA LEU A 375 28.12 -1.18 -1.74
C LEU A 375 28.59 0.04 -2.55
N ASP A 376 27.68 0.72 -3.24
CA ASP A 376 27.99 1.93 -4.02
C ASP A 376 28.43 3.08 -3.09
N ALA A 377 27.72 3.31 -1.99
CA ALA A 377 28.06 4.34 -1.00
C ALA A 377 29.41 4.11 -0.31
N LEU A 378 29.82 2.86 -0.11
CA LEU A 378 31.12 2.48 0.46
C LEU A 378 32.25 2.44 -0.57
N GLY A 379 31.95 2.67 -1.86
CA GLY A 379 32.93 2.59 -2.93
C GLY A 379 33.49 1.19 -3.19
N ILE A 380 32.80 0.13 -2.73
CA ILE A 380 33.23 -1.28 -2.87
C ILE A 380 32.96 -1.79 -4.29
N GLY A 381 31.88 -1.31 -4.93
CA GLY A 381 31.50 -1.70 -6.29
C GLY A 381 30.03 -1.47 -6.59
N LYS A 382 29.66 -1.65 -7.87
CA LYS A 382 28.27 -1.58 -8.33
C LYS A 382 27.71 -2.98 -8.51
N LEU A 383 26.63 -3.29 -7.82
CA LEU A 383 25.88 -4.54 -7.93
C LEU A 383 24.44 -4.23 -8.32
N SER A 384 23.86 -5.03 -9.22
CA SER A 384 22.42 -4.99 -9.51
C SER A 384 21.75 -6.22 -8.94
N VAL A 385 20.67 -6.01 -8.16
CA VAL A 385 19.84 -7.08 -7.62
C VAL A 385 18.48 -7.00 -8.30
N GLY A 386 18.14 -8.06 -9.02
CA GLY A 386 16.92 -8.11 -9.86
C GLY A 386 15.95 -9.21 -9.44
N PRO A 387 14.90 -9.44 -10.27
CA PRO A 387 13.85 -10.43 -10.01
C PRO A 387 14.33 -11.81 -9.58
N PRO A 388 15.42 -12.40 -10.11
CA PRO A 388 15.87 -13.73 -9.71
C PRO A 388 16.17 -13.85 -8.21
N TYR A 389 16.78 -12.83 -7.61
CA TYR A 389 17.02 -12.81 -6.16
C TYR A 389 15.71 -12.79 -5.38
N PHE A 390 14.84 -11.83 -5.71
CA PHE A 390 13.59 -11.64 -4.97
C PHE A 390 12.67 -12.86 -5.09
N GLU A 391 12.51 -13.42 -6.29
CA GLU A 391 11.67 -14.59 -6.52
C GLU A 391 12.21 -15.82 -5.79
N THR A 392 13.53 -16.03 -5.76
CA THR A 392 14.17 -17.17 -5.10
C THR A 392 14.06 -17.10 -3.58
N VAL A 393 14.07 -15.92 -2.99
CA VAL A 393 14.02 -15.77 -1.52
C VAL A 393 12.58 -15.57 -1.03
N PHE A 394 11.79 -14.72 -1.70
CA PHE A 394 10.45 -14.34 -1.28
C PHE A 394 9.44 -15.50 -1.37
N VAL A 395 9.45 -16.25 -2.48
CA VAL A 395 8.48 -17.34 -2.69
C VAL A 395 8.59 -18.45 -1.63
N PRO A 396 9.78 -18.97 -1.29
CA PRO A 396 9.94 -19.95 -0.22
C PRO A 396 9.53 -19.45 1.17
N LEU A 397 9.71 -18.15 1.46
CA LEU A 397 9.26 -17.56 2.73
C LEU A 397 7.74 -17.41 2.78
N MET A 398 7.10 -17.08 1.66
CA MET A 398 5.65 -16.86 1.62
C MET A 398 4.86 -18.17 1.51
N ALA A 399 5.39 -19.23 0.91
CA ALA A 399 4.67 -20.49 0.75
C ALA A 399 4.20 -21.10 2.10
N PRO A 400 5.03 -21.21 3.15
CA PRO A 400 4.57 -21.62 4.47
C PRO A 400 3.53 -20.67 5.07
N ALA A 401 3.66 -19.36 4.88
CA ALA A 401 2.68 -18.38 5.37
C ALA A 401 1.31 -18.59 4.73
N LEU A 402 1.26 -18.82 3.41
CA LEU A 402 0.04 -19.14 2.67
C LEU A 402 -0.58 -20.47 3.13
N PHE A 403 0.25 -21.49 3.40
CA PHE A 403 -0.25 -22.73 3.96
C PHE A 403 -0.86 -22.54 5.35
N LEU A 404 -0.18 -21.81 6.24
CA LEU A 404 -0.65 -21.51 7.60
C LEU A 404 -1.92 -20.66 7.59
N MET A 405 -2.14 -19.84 6.55
CA MET A 405 -3.37 -19.05 6.38
C MET A 405 -4.63 -19.93 6.31
N GLY A 406 -4.54 -21.14 5.74
CA GLY A 406 -5.63 -22.10 5.73
C GLY A 406 -5.87 -22.77 7.08
N VAL A 407 -4.81 -22.93 7.91
CA VAL A 407 -4.89 -23.62 9.21
C VAL A 407 -5.30 -22.67 10.34
N GLY A 408 -4.72 -21.46 10.36
CA GLY A 408 -4.82 -20.50 11.47
C GLY A 408 -6.26 -20.16 11.92
N PRO A 409 -7.21 -19.87 11.02
CA PRO A 409 -8.59 -19.55 11.40
C PRO A 409 -9.34 -20.67 12.11
N ILE A 410 -8.98 -21.94 11.86
CA ILE A 410 -9.61 -23.13 12.46
C ILE A 410 -8.96 -23.50 13.79
N ALA A 411 -7.69 -23.19 13.97
CA ALA A 411 -6.97 -23.51 15.21
C ALA A 411 -7.59 -22.82 16.43
N ARG A 412 -7.60 -23.53 17.56
CA ARG A 412 -8.09 -22.97 18.83
C ARG A 412 -7.02 -22.07 19.47
N TRP A 413 -7.47 -21.12 20.27
CA TRP A 413 -6.60 -20.31 21.12
C TRP A 413 -5.99 -21.17 22.24
N LYS A 414 -4.78 -20.85 22.68
CA LYS A 414 -3.96 -21.49 23.71
C LYS A 414 -3.46 -22.90 23.34
N LYS A 415 -4.34 -23.79 22.90
CA LYS A 415 -4.03 -25.19 22.57
C LYS A 415 -4.94 -25.73 21.51
N ALA A 416 -4.40 -26.35 20.48
CA ALA A 416 -5.11 -27.10 19.45
C ALA A 416 -4.47 -28.48 19.27
N ALA A 417 -5.25 -29.48 18.87
CA ALA A 417 -4.77 -30.81 18.59
C ALA A 417 -4.58 -31.02 17.09
N LEU A 418 -3.38 -31.45 16.66
CA LEU A 418 -3.09 -31.72 15.25
C LEU A 418 -4.06 -32.71 14.60
N PRO A 419 -4.44 -33.85 15.25
CA PRO A 419 -5.40 -34.78 14.65
C PRO A 419 -6.77 -34.15 14.39
N GLU A 420 -7.24 -33.26 15.28
CA GLU A 420 -8.50 -32.54 15.11
C GLU A 420 -8.43 -31.58 13.91
N LEU A 421 -7.32 -30.84 13.76
CA LEU A 421 -7.09 -29.95 12.63
C LEU A 421 -7.02 -30.71 11.31
N ALA A 422 -6.28 -31.83 11.27
CA ALA A 422 -6.16 -32.67 10.10
C ALA A 422 -7.53 -33.24 9.67
N LEU A 423 -8.33 -33.72 10.62
CA LEU A 423 -9.68 -34.25 10.34
C LEU A 423 -10.61 -33.17 9.78
N ARG A 424 -10.55 -31.94 10.30
CA ARG A 424 -11.38 -30.82 9.82
C ARG A 424 -10.99 -30.35 8.43
N LEU A 425 -9.69 -30.39 8.13
CA LEU A 425 -9.10 -29.85 6.90
C LEU A 425 -8.93 -30.90 5.79
N ARG A 426 -9.16 -32.19 6.05
CA ARG A 426 -8.91 -33.28 5.10
C ARG A 426 -9.59 -33.08 3.73
N TRP A 427 -10.82 -32.60 3.72
CA TRP A 427 -11.56 -32.37 2.49
C TRP A 427 -11.07 -31.10 1.77
N ALA A 428 -10.68 -30.07 2.51
CA ALA A 428 -10.04 -28.89 1.93
C ALA A 428 -8.73 -29.24 1.24
N LEU A 429 -7.91 -30.12 1.88
CA LEU A 429 -6.68 -30.64 1.28
C LEU A 429 -6.95 -31.48 0.03
N ALA A 430 -7.94 -32.37 0.08
CA ALA A 430 -8.30 -33.18 -1.08
C ALA A 430 -8.72 -32.32 -2.27
N VAL A 431 -9.58 -31.31 -2.05
CA VAL A 431 -9.98 -30.35 -3.09
C VAL A 431 -8.77 -29.58 -3.62
N ALA A 432 -7.88 -29.14 -2.74
CA ALA A 432 -6.69 -28.40 -3.15
C ALA A 432 -5.75 -29.25 -4.03
N VAL A 433 -5.50 -30.51 -3.66
CA VAL A 433 -4.68 -31.44 -4.44
C VAL A 433 -5.31 -31.73 -5.81
N VAL A 434 -6.62 -32.04 -5.85
CA VAL A 434 -7.32 -32.29 -7.12
C VAL A 434 -7.27 -31.05 -8.02
N THR A 435 -7.51 -29.87 -7.49
CA THR A 435 -7.43 -28.60 -8.25
C THR A 435 -6.02 -28.34 -8.77
N ALA A 436 -5.00 -28.60 -7.95
CA ALA A 436 -3.59 -28.45 -8.31
C ALA A 436 -3.14 -29.38 -9.45
N LEU A 437 -3.80 -30.51 -9.64
CA LEU A 437 -3.55 -31.42 -10.77
C LEU A 437 -4.35 -31.02 -12.00
N ILE A 438 -5.65 -30.72 -11.83
CA ILE A 438 -6.57 -30.46 -12.96
C ILE A 438 -6.21 -29.12 -13.67
N VAL A 439 -5.98 -28.05 -12.90
CA VAL A 439 -5.81 -26.72 -13.51
C VAL A 439 -4.58 -26.65 -14.43
N PRO A 440 -3.36 -27.10 -14.04
CA PRO A 440 -2.22 -27.10 -14.95
C PRO A 440 -2.42 -27.99 -16.19
N LEU A 441 -3.12 -29.13 -16.06
CA LEU A 441 -3.46 -29.97 -17.20
C LEU A 441 -4.43 -29.28 -18.16
N ALA A 442 -5.44 -28.60 -17.62
CA ALA A 442 -6.39 -27.84 -18.42
C ALA A 442 -5.76 -26.64 -19.15
N MET A 443 -4.61 -26.14 -18.66
CA MET A 443 -3.82 -25.09 -19.31
C MET A 443 -2.92 -25.65 -20.46
N GLY A 444 -3.07 -26.92 -20.81
CA GLY A 444 -2.38 -27.57 -21.94
C GLY A 444 -0.96 -28.03 -21.66
N ARG A 445 -0.35 -27.65 -20.54
CA ARG A 445 1.01 -28.09 -20.14
C ARG A 445 1.11 -28.18 -18.63
N PHE A 446 1.47 -29.35 -18.13
CA PHE A 446 1.72 -29.52 -16.69
C PHE A 446 2.99 -28.78 -16.27
N SER A 447 2.87 -27.95 -15.24
CA SER A 447 3.97 -27.29 -14.55
C SER A 447 3.85 -27.57 -13.05
N ALA A 448 4.89 -28.15 -12.46
CA ALA A 448 4.91 -28.45 -11.02
C ALA A 448 4.82 -27.17 -10.17
N LEU A 449 5.46 -26.07 -10.61
CA LEU A 449 5.40 -24.77 -9.96
C LEU A 449 3.99 -24.18 -10.02
N ALA A 450 3.33 -24.29 -11.18
CA ALA A 450 1.94 -23.90 -11.33
C ALA A 450 1.03 -24.75 -10.40
N GLY A 451 1.22 -26.07 -10.39
CA GLY A 451 0.51 -26.97 -9.49
C GLY A 451 0.66 -26.59 -8.03
N PHE A 452 1.88 -26.23 -7.61
CA PHE A 452 2.16 -25.82 -6.23
C PHE A 452 1.46 -24.49 -5.86
N GLY A 453 1.52 -23.48 -6.74
CA GLY A 453 0.82 -22.21 -6.50
C GLY A 453 -0.71 -22.39 -6.46
N ILE A 454 -1.27 -23.18 -7.37
CA ILE A 454 -2.71 -23.52 -7.39
C ILE A 454 -3.11 -24.35 -6.14
N LEU A 455 -2.23 -25.27 -5.67
CA LEU A 455 -2.44 -25.99 -4.42
C LEU A 455 -2.66 -25.01 -3.25
N LEU A 456 -1.77 -24.04 -3.09
CA LEU A 456 -1.86 -23.05 -2.00
C LEU A 456 -3.10 -22.18 -2.12
N ALA A 457 -3.42 -21.72 -3.31
CA ALA A 457 -4.62 -20.91 -3.55
C ALA A 457 -5.92 -21.67 -3.27
N ALA A 458 -6.05 -22.88 -3.83
CA ALA A 458 -7.22 -23.75 -3.61
C ALA A 458 -7.32 -24.18 -2.14
N TRP A 459 -6.20 -24.42 -1.46
CA TRP A 459 -6.13 -24.68 -0.04
C TRP A 459 -6.73 -23.53 0.80
N ILE A 460 -6.36 -22.29 0.51
CA ILE A 460 -6.90 -21.11 1.22
C ILE A 460 -8.40 -20.97 0.98
N ILE A 461 -8.86 -21.14 -0.26
CA ILE A 461 -10.31 -21.03 -0.60
C ILE A 461 -11.09 -22.14 0.10
N ALA A 462 -10.65 -23.39 -0.03
CA ALA A 462 -11.37 -24.54 0.52
C ALA A 462 -11.38 -24.53 2.06
N SER A 463 -10.25 -24.14 2.70
CA SER A 463 -10.20 -24.00 4.16
C SER A 463 -11.04 -22.82 4.68
N SER A 464 -11.11 -21.72 3.93
CA SER A 464 -12.01 -20.59 4.23
C SER A 464 -13.48 -21.01 4.15
N ALA A 465 -13.84 -21.77 3.14
CA ALA A 465 -15.20 -22.35 3.00
C ALA A 465 -15.51 -23.32 4.15
N ALA A 466 -14.56 -24.21 4.51
CA ALA A 466 -14.71 -25.12 5.66
C ALA A 466 -14.90 -24.35 6.97
N THR A 467 -14.12 -23.27 7.17
CA THR A 467 -14.21 -22.39 8.34
C THR A 467 -15.60 -21.72 8.44
N LEU A 468 -16.16 -21.28 7.32
CA LEU A 468 -17.51 -20.70 7.25
C LEU A 468 -18.57 -21.77 7.48
N ALA A 469 -18.44 -22.95 6.85
CA ALA A 469 -19.34 -24.08 7.05
C ALA A 469 -19.42 -24.51 8.51
N ASP A 470 -18.27 -24.62 9.21
CA ASP A 470 -18.24 -24.93 10.64
C ASP A 470 -18.94 -23.86 11.48
N ARG A 471 -18.88 -22.60 11.08
CA ARG A 471 -19.55 -21.49 11.77
C ARG A 471 -21.07 -21.56 11.69
N VAL A 472 -21.59 -22.08 10.59
CA VAL A 472 -23.05 -22.14 10.36
C VAL A 472 -23.67 -23.48 10.72
N LYS A 473 -22.88 -24.51 11.06
CA LYS A 473 -23.35 -25.81 11.55
C LYS A 473 -24.14 -25.66 12.86
N GLY A 474 -25.25 -26.41 13.00
CA GLY A 474 -26.05 -26.46 14.21
C GLY A 474 -27.53 -26.70 13.91
N SER A 475 -28.36 -26.84 14.95
CA SER A 475 -29.82 -27.07 14.85
C SER A 475 -30.59 -25.85 14.31
N GLY A 476 -31.79 -26.04 13.77
CA GLY A 476 -32.71 -24.98 13.33
C GLY A 476 -32.82 -24.78 11.82
N GLY A 477 -32.35 -25.75 11.00
CA GLY A 477 -32.52 -25.72 9.56
C GLY A 477 -32.05 -24.44 8.88
N ALA A 478 -32.66 -24.04 7.76
CA ALA A 478 -32.27 -22.83 7.00
C ALA A 478 -32.39 -21.53 7.83
N ALA A 479 -33.44 -21.40 8.66
CA ALA A 479 -33.59 -20.23 9.53
C ALA A 479 -32.46 -20.10 10.57
N GLY A 480 -32.01 -21.22 11.13
CA GLY A 480 -30.89 -21.27 12.04
C GLY A 480 -29.55 -20.88 11.36
N ILE A 481 -29.33 -21.32 10.11
CA ILE A 481 -28.16 -20.91 9.30
C ILE A 481 -28.18 -19.40 9.07
N VAL A 482 -29.30 -18.84 8.62
CA VAL A 482 -29.42 -17.39 8.36
C VAL A 482 -29.21 -16.59 9.65
N SER A 483 -29.75 -17.02 10.77
CA SER A 483 -29.56 -16.38 12.07
C SER A 483 -28.07 -16.34 12.47
N ARG A 484 -27.34 -17.48 12.34
CA ARG A 484 -25.91 -17.57 12.63
C ARG A 484 -25.06 -16.71 11.69
N LEU A 485 -25.40 -16.69 10.40
CA LEU A 485 -24.74 -15.81 9.43
C LEU A 485 -24.92 -14.33 9.81
N ARG A 486 -26.17 -13.90 10.11
CA ARG A 486 -26.46 -12.51 10.52
C ARG A 486 -25.81 -12.14 11.87
N GLY A 487 -25.68 -13.08 12.78
CA GLY A 487 -25.01 -12.90 14.08
C GLY A 487 -23.48 -12.91 14.01
N THR A 488 -22.90 -13.25 12.87
CA THR A 488 -21.43 -13.28 12.71
C THR A 488 -20.89 -11.86 12.48
N PRO A 489 -19.84 -11.46 13.22
CA PRO A 489 -19.27 -10.12 13.12
C PRO A 489 -18.71 -9.80 11.72
N ARG A 490 -18.83 -8.54 11.29
CA ARG A 490 -18.30 -8.07 10.00
C ARG A 490 -16.82 -8.34 9.82
N ALA A 491 -16.03 -8.18 10.89
CA ALA A 491 -14.59 -8.43 10.87
C ALA A 491 -14.24 -9.90 10.54
N TYR A 492 -15.14 -10.86 10.82
CA TYR A 492 -14.93 -12.24 10.44
C TYR A 492 -15.08 -12.45 8.92
N TYR A 493 -16.14 -11.89 8.34
CA TYR A 493 -16.33 -11.91 6.89
C TYR A 493 -15.24 -11.16 6.15
N GLY A 494 -14.82 -10.00 6.71
CA GLY A 494 -13.71 -9.23 6.17
C GLY A 494 -12.40 -10.02 6.13
N MET A 495 -12.10 -10.77 7.19
CA MET A 495 -10.95 -11.67 7.22
C MET A 495 -11.04 -12.75 6.14
N LEU A 496 -12.19 -13.44 6.02
CA LEU A 496 -12.36 -14.49 5.00
C LEU A 496 -12.21 -13.92 3.59
N LEU A 497 -12.83 -12.78 3.32
CA LEU A 497 -12.76 -12.12 2.01
C LEU A 497 -11.33 -11.69 1.67
N ALA A 498 -10.60 -11.15 2.64
CA ALA A 498 -9.20 -10.78 2.43
C ALA A 498 -8.32 -12.01 2.14
N HIS A 499 -8.52 -13.13 2.85
CA HIS A 499 -7.78 -14.37 2.59
C HIS A 499 -8.13 -14.96 1.21
N VAL A 500 -9.40 -14.95 0.81
CA VAL A 500 -9.80 -15.35 -0.55
C VAL A 500 -9.19 -14.41 -1.58
N GLY A 501 -9.09 -13.10 -1.30
CA GLY A 501 -8.39 -12.15 -2.15
C GLY A 501 -6.93 -12.51 -2.38
N ILE A 502 -6.20 -12.91 -1.33
CA ILE A 502 -4.82 -13.43 -1.47
C ILE A 502 -4.80 -14.68 -2.36
N ALA A 503 -5.74 -15.61 -2.19
CA ALA A 503 -5.80 -16.81 -3.01
C ALA A 503 -6.04 -16.48 -4.50
N VAL A 504 -6.94 -15.55 -4.80
CA VAL A 504 -7.19 -15.07 -6.17
C VAL A 504 -5.95 -14.39 -6.76
N PHE A 505 -5.25 -13.57 -5.99
CA PHE A 505 -3.97 -12.98 -6.36
C PHE A 505 -2.92 -14.06 -6.70
N VAL A 506 -2.78 -15.09 -5.86
CA VAL A 506 -1.83 -16.20 -6.07
C VAL A 506 -2.18 -16.98 -7.34
N VAL A 507 -3.47 -17.21 -7.65
CA VAL A 507 -3.89 -17.81 -8.93
C VAL A 507 -3.41 -16.95 -10.10
N GLY A 508 -3.66 -15.64 -10.06
CA GLY A 508 -3.25 -14.72 -11.11
C GLY A 508 -1.74 -14.75 -11.35
N VAL A 509 -0.94 -14.56 -10.29
CA VAL A 509 0.53 -14.60 -10.37
C VAL A 509 1.03 -15.95 -10.91
N THR A 510 0.50 -17.05 -10.38
CA THR A 510 0.93 -18.40 -10.75
C THR A 510 0.67 -18.70 -12.22
N LEU A 511 -0.54 -18.39 -12.69
CA LEU A 511 -0.94 -18.72 -14.08
C LEU A 511 -0.27 -17.77 -15.08
N VAL A 512 -0.12 -16.49 -14.77
CA VAL A 512 0.65 -15.56 -15.63
C VAL A 512 2.07 -16.06 -15.78
N LYS A 513 2.82 -16.19 -14.68
CA LYS A 513 4.24 -16.59 -14.70
C LYS A 513 4.50 -17.97 -15.36
N SER A 514 3.53 -18.89 -15.28
CA SER A 514 3.71 -20.24 -15.83
C SER A 514 3.29 -20.38 -17.29
N TYR A 515 2.36 -19.55 -17.78
CA TYR A 515 1.70 -19.75 -19.08
C TYR A 515 1.65 -18.50 -19.95
N GLU A 516 2.25 -17.38 -19.50
CA GLU A 516 2.41 -16.23 -20.39
C GLU A 516 3.34 -16.58 -21.57
N SER A 517 3.11 -15.90 -22.67
CA SER A 517 3.97 -15.98 -23.83
C SER A 517 4.13 -14.61 -24.46
N GLU A 518 5.31 -14.35 -25.03
CA GLU A 518 5.66 -13.10 -25.67
C GLU A 518 6.49 -13.35 -26.95
N LYS A 519 6.39 -12.42 -27.89
CA LYS A 519 7.23 -12.35 -29.08
C LYS A 519 7.51 -10.89 -29.44
N ASP A 520 8.77 -10.59 -29.70
CA ASP A 520 9.20 -9.36 -30.36
C ASP A 520 9.46 -9.68 -31.84
N VAL A 521 8.68 -9.08 -32.73
CA VAL A 521 8.68 -9.43 -34.16
C VAL A 521 8.75 -8.16 -35.02
N ARG A 522 9.64 -8.18 -36.03
CA ARG A 522 9.59 -7.19 -37.10
C ARG A 522 8.38 -7.45 -37.98
N MET A 523 7.49 -6.47 -38.14
CA MET A 523 6.28 -6.60 -38.96
C MET A 523 6.15 -5.46 -39.95
N ALA A 524 5.95 -5.80 -41.23
CA ALA A 524 5.53 -4.90 -42.30
C ALA A 524 4.00 -5.01 -42.52
N PRO A 525 3.35 -4.05 -43.18
CA PRO A 525 1.94 -4.14 -43.52
C PRO A 525 1.58 -5.45 -44.23
N GLY A 526 0.61 -6.18 -43.71
CA GLY A 526 0.18 -7.50 -44.19
C GLY A 526 0.82 -8.68 -43.46
N ASP A 527 1.92 -8.50 -42.73
CA ASP A 527 2.57 -9.57 -41.96
C ASP A 527 1.68 -10.07 -40.83
N THR A 528 1.85 -11.34 -40.48
CA THR A 528 1.11 -12.03 -39.42
C THR A 528 2.05 -12.71 -38.43
N VAL A 529 1.65 -12.73 -37.16
CA VAL A 529 2.33 -13.50 -36.10
C VAL A 529 1.31 -14.28 -35.28
N GLU A 530 1.63 -15.51 -34.94
CA GLU A 530 0.81 -16.36 -34.09
C GLU A 530 1.38 -16.42 -32.67
N LEU A 531 0.51 -16.21 -31.67
CA LEU A 531 0.84 -16.32 -30.26
C LEU A 531 -0.39 -16.66 -29.43
N GLY A 532 -0.28 -17.65 -28.51
CA GLY A 532 -1.34 -18.00 -27.58
C GLY A 532 -2.65 -18.46 -28.22
N GLY A 533 -2.60 -19.01 -29.46
CA GLY A 533 -3.79 -19.41 -30.24
C GLY A 533 -4.49 -18.25 -30.94
N TYR A 534 -3.86 -17.08 -31.01
CA TYR A 534 -4.33 -15.88 -31.72
C TYR A 534 -3.40 -15.56 -32.87
N VAL A 535 -3.96 -15.06 -33.98
CA VAL A 535 -3.22 -14.53 -35.13
C VAL A 535 -3.35 -13.02 -35.14
N PHE A 536 -2.21 -12.34 -35.13
CA PHE A 536 -2.10 -10.88 -35.17
C PHE A 536 -1.65 -10.47 -36.58
N ARG A 537 -2.47 -9.69 -37.27
CA ARG A 537 -2.15 -9.14 -38.59
C ARG A 537 -1.86 -7.65 -38.46
N PHE A 538 -0.70 -7.23 -38.90
CA PHE A 538 -0.28 -5.84 -38.91
C PHE A 538 -0.80 -5.14 -40.18
N GLU A 539 -1.70 -4.13 -39.98
CA GLU A 539 -2.33 -3.42 -41.10
C GLU A 539 -1.52 -2.17 -41.51
N GLY A 540 -0.55 -1.78 -40.69
CA GLY A 540 0.30 -0.62 -40.93
C GLY A 540 0.20 0.44 -39.86
N VAL A 541 0.92 1.55 -40.05
CA VAL A 541 1.00 2.69 -39.13
C VAL A 541 0.49 3.95 -39.81
N ARG A 542 -0.17 4.83 -39.03
CA ARG A 542 -0.63 6.17 -39.46
C ARG A 542 -0.23 7.20 -38.43
N ASP A 543 0.19 8.36 -38.91
CA ASP A 543 0.44 9.50 -38.01
C ASP A 543 -0.88 10.06 -37.48
N THR A 544 -0.90 10.37 -36.21
CA THR A 544 -2.03 10.98 -35.50
C THR A 544 -1.53 12.10 -34.59
N GLN A 545 -2.42 13.06 -34.30
CA GLN A 545 -2.10 14.17 -33.40
C GLN A 545 -2.90 14.05 -32.11
N GLY A 546 -2.21 14.15 -30.98
CA GLY A 546 -2.79 14.30 -29.66
C GLY A 546 -2.78 15.75 -29.18
N PRO A 547 -3.25 16.00 -27.94
CA PRO A 547 -3.32 17.36 -27.39
C PRO A 547 -1.96 18.08 -27.35
N ASN A 548 -0.90 17.39 -26.94
CA ASN A 548 0.47 17.91 -26.80
C ASN A 548 1.54 16.98 -27.34
N TYR A 549 1.16 15.99 -28.17
CA TYR A 549 2.07 15.05 -28.80
C TYR A 549 1.67 14.77 -30.25
N VAL A 550 2.57 14.18 -31.00
CA VAL A 550 2.32 13.48 -32.25
C VAL A 550 2.54 11.99 -32.03
N ALA A 551 1.80 11.12 -32.72
CA ALA A 551 1.94 9.69 -32.51
C ALA A 551 1.91 8.92 -33.83
N ALA A 552 2.79 7.93 -33.93
CA ALA A 552 2.67 6.84 -34.89
C ALA A 552 1.74 5.79 -34.29
N ARG A 553 0.53 5.63 -34.88
CA ARG A 553 -0.49 4.69 -34.41
C ARG A 553 -0.55 3.49 -35.34
N ALA A 554 -0.22 2.32 -34.84
CA ALA A 554 -0.40 1.07 -35.55
C ALA A 554 -1.85 0.58 -35.48
N THR A 555 -2.22 -0.27 -36.42
CA THR A 555 -3.47 -1.04 -36.38
C THR A 555 -3.13 -2.51 -36.55
N LEU A 556 -3.60 -3.34 -35.58
CA LEU A 556 -3.47 -4.80 -35.66
C LEU A 556 -4.86 -5.44 -35.53
N THR A 557 -5.17 -6.31 -36.48
CA THR A 557 -6.38 -7.16 -36.39
C THR A 557 -6.00 -8.48 -35.74
N VAL A 558 -6.73 -8.84 -34.68
CA VAL A 558 -6.51 -10.08 -33.93
C VAL A 558 -7.64 -11.05 -34.25
N THR A 559 -7.30 -12.25 -34.65
CA THR A 559 -8.27 -13.32 -34.96
C THR A 559 -7.95 -14.59 -34.19
N GLN A 560 -8.97 -15.40 -33.93
CA GLN A 560 -8.86 -16.73 -33.35
C GLN A 560 -9.77 -17.67 -34.16
N ASP A 561 -9.24 -18.79 -34.63
CA ASP A 561 -9.94 -19.74 -35.49
C ASP A 561 -10.65 -19.07 -36.69
N GLY A 562 -9.99 -18.08 -37.29
CA GLY A 562 -10.50 -17.30 -38.44
C GLY A 562 -11.58 -16.25 -38.09
N ARG A 563 -11.95 -16.10 -36.82
CA ARG A 563 -12.93 -15.09 -36.34
C ARG A 563 -12.21 -13.89 -35.75
N ALA A 564 -12.66 -12.68 -36.08
CA ALA A 564 -12.12 -11.46 -35.51
C ALA A 564 -12.47 -11.40 -33.99
N VAL A 565 -11.46 -11.17 -33.17
CA VAL A 565 -11.57 -11.05 -31.70
C VAL A 565 -11.43 -9.59 -31.28
N ALA A 566 -10.41 -8.90 -31.77
CA ALA A 566 -10.12 -7.52 -31.41
C ALA A 566 -9.41 -6.76 -32.53
N THR A 567 -9.49 -5.43 -32.48
CA THR A 567 -8.61 -4.54 -33.24
C THR A 567 -7.82 -3.69 -32.25
N LEU A 568 -6.52 -3.86 -32.21
CA LEU A 568 -5.62 -3.18 -31.30
C LEU A 568 -4.90 -2.03 -32.01
N ARG A 569 -4.71 -0.91 -31.28
CA ARG A 569 -4.12 0.32 -31.83
C ARG A 569 -3.05 0.86 -30.89
N PRO A 570 -1.90 0.19 -30.78
CA PRO A 570 -0.78 0.72 -30.00
C PRO A 570 -0.21 1.99 -30.65
N GLU A 571 0.32 2.88 -29.81
CA GLU A 571 0.90 4.14 -30.25
C GLU A 571 2.36 4.26 -29.81
N ARG A 572 3.13 4.97 -30.64
CA ARG A 572 4.40 5.54 -30.22
C ARG A 572 4.26 7.07 -30.28
N ARG A 573 4.16 7.69 -29.12
CA ARG A 573 3.97 9.13 -28.95
C ARG A 573 5.31 9.85 -28.89
N LEU A 574 5.38 11.04 -29.48
CA LEU A 574 6.47 11.99 -29.31
C LEU A 574 5.89 13.29 -28.72
N TYR A 575 6.22 13.57 -27.48
CA TYR A 575 5.75 14.75 -26.78
C TYR A 575 6.50 15.99 -27.27
N ARG A 576 5.75 17.07 -27.63
CA ARG A 576 6.28 18.22 -28.39
C ARG A 576 7.30 19.04 -27.63
N VAL A 577 7.18 19.17 -26.30
CA VAL A 577 8.04 20.04 -25.49
C VAL A 577 9.31 19.30 -25.04
N GLN A 578 9.19 18.06 -24.61
CA GLN A 578 10.35 17.26 -24.17
C GLN A 578 11.02 16.46 -25.30
N GLU A 579 10.39 16.38 -26.47
CA GLU A 579 10.85 15.55 -27.59
C GLU A 579 11.16 14.10 -27.18
N SER A 580 10.45 13.60 -26.17
CA SER A 580 10.63 12.29 -25.59
C SER A 580 9.64 11.29 -26.19
N PRO A 581 10.14 10.16 -26.74
CA PRO A 581 9.27 9.11 -27.24
C PRO A 581 8.69 8.29 -26.09
N MET A 582 7.40 7.96 -26.19
CA MET A 582 6.69 7.12 -25.24
C MET A 582 5.89 6.06 -25.96
N THR A 583 5.92 4.82 -25.47
CA THR A 583 5.16 3.70 -26.02
C THR A 583 3.86 3.52 -25.24
N GLU A 584 2.74 3.56 -25.96
CA GLU A 584 1.41 3.30 -25.41
C GLU A 584 0.91 1.95 -25.92
N ALA A 585 0.73 1.02 -25.01
CA ALA A 585 0.26 -0.32 -25.36
C ALA A 585 -1.24 -0.34 -25.67
N ALA A 586 -1.65 -1.19 -26.59
CA ALA A 586 -3.05 -1.52 -26.79
C ALA A 586 -3.36 -2.89 -26.20
N ILE A 587 -4.39 -2.96 -25.36
CA ILE A 587 -4.73 -4.16 -24.60
C ILE A 587 -6.19 -4.54 -24.83
N ASP A 588 -6.44 -5.79 -25.21
CA ASP A 588 -7.77 -6.37 -25.12
C ASP A 588 -7.94 -7.05 -23.75
N TYR A 589 -8.70 -6.39 -22.90
CA TYR A 589 -8.93 -6.80 -21.51
C TYR A 589 -9.99 -7.90 -21.43
N GLY A 590 -9.63 -9.05 -20.90
CA GLY A 590 -10.53 -10.15 -20.64
C GLY A 590 -10.44 -10.64 -19.19
N PHE A 591 -11.47 -11.35 -18.75
CA PHE A 591 -11.50 -11.91 -17.38
C PHE A 591 -10.47 -13.04 -17.19
N PHE A 592 -10.26 -13.85 -18.25
CA PHE A 592 -9.34 -15.00 -18.18
C PHE A 592 -8.01 -14.76 -18.91
N ARG A 593 -7.89 -13.68 -19.69
CA ARG A 593 -6.66 -13.37 -20.43
C ARG A 593 -6.61 -11.91 -20.86
N HIS A 594 -5.42 -11.37 -21.04
CA HIS A 594 -5.20 -10.15 -21.84
C HIS A 594 -4.41 -10.49 -23.10
N ILE A 595 -4.73 -9.80 -24.17
CA ILE A 595 -3.94 -9.71 -25.38
C ILE A 595 -3.33 -8.31 -25.38
N TYR A 596 -2.02 -8.23 -25.40
CA TYR A 596 -1.28 -6.98 -25.23
C TYR A 596 -0.37 -6.78 -26.44
N VAL A 597 -0.38 -5.59 -27.02
CA VAL A 597 0.50 -5.20 -28.12
C VAL A 597 1.12 -3.85 -27.84
N ALA A 598 2.44 -3.75 -28.00
CA ALA A 598 3.18 -2.50 -27.93
C ALA A 598 3.94 -2.26 -29.24
N LEU A 599 3.95 -1.00 -29.69
CA LEU A 599 4.70 -0.56 -30.86
C LEU A 599 6.06 -0.01 -30.40
N ALA A 600 7.15 -0.70 -30.75
CA ALA A 600 8.49 -0.28 -30.34
C ALA A 600 9.12 0.67 -31.38
N GLU A 601 10.20 0.28 -32.04
CA GLU A 601 10.96 1.15 -32.94
C GLU A 601 10.68 0.85 -34.43
N PRO A 602 10.74 1.87 -35.31
CA PRO A 602 10.70 1.63 -36.74
C PRO A 602 11.98 0.86 -37.19
N VAL A 603 11.80 -0.12 -38.08
CA VAL A 603 12.86 -0.98 -38.58
C VAL A 603 12.86 -0.93 -40.13
N GLY A 604 13.61 0.00 -40.69
CA GLY A 604 13.60 0.27 -42.14
C GLY A 604 12.47 1.21 -42.55
N ALA A 605 12.07 1.18 -43.84
CA ALA A 605 11.13 2.15 -44.40
C ALA A 605 9.67 1.93 -43.95
N ASP A 606 9.19 0.65 -43.92
CA ASP A 606 7.77 0.33 -43.72
C ASP A 606 7.50 -0.68 -42.63
N ALA A 607 8.53 -1.15 -41.92
CA ALA A 607 8.38 -2.15 -40.86
C ALA A 607 8.63 -1.58 -39.46
N TRP A 608 8.02 -2.21 -38.49
CA TRP A 608 8.13 -1.85 -37.07
C TRP A 608 8.47 -3.07 -36.24
N LEU A 609 9.20 -2.86 -35.15
CA LEU A 609 9.29 -3.84 -34.08
C LEU A 609 8.00 -3.80 -33.26
N VAL A 610 7.29 -4.92 -33.23
CA VAL A 610 6.02 -5.08 -32.55
C VAL A 610 6.20 -6.13 -31.47
N ARG A 611 5.88 -5.75 -30.23
CA ARG A 611 5.88 -6.66 -29.09
C ARG A 611 4.46 -7.15 -28.84
N VAL A 612 4.29 -8.48 -28.82
CA VAL A 612 2.99 -9.12 -28.61
C VAL A 612 3.06 -10.03 -27.39
N HIS A 613 2.08 -9.90 -26.50
CA HIS A 613 1.97 -10.78 -25.33
C HIS A 613 0.59 -11.43 -25.24
N TYR A 614 0.59 -12.66 -24.77
CA TYR A 614 -0.58 -13.38 -24.26
C TYR A 614 -0.40 -13.56 -22.74
N LYS A 615 -1.30 -12.97 -21.94
CA LYS A 615 -1.23 -12.94 -20.46
C LYS A 615 -2.46 -13.61 -19.86
N PRO A 616 -2.42 -14.93 -19.55
CA PRO A 616 -3.55 -15.63 -18.96
C PRO A 616 -3.75 -15.21 -17.51
N PHE A 617 -5.00 -14.98 -17.10
CA PHE A 617 -5.43 -14.68 -15.74
C PHE A 617 -4.79 -13.45 -15.08
N VAL A 618 -4.17 -12.56 -15.83
CA VAL A 618 -3.49 -11.38 -15.26
C VAL A 618 -4.46 -10.45 -14.50
N SER A 619 -5.71 -10.31 -14.94
CA SER A 619 -6.77 -9.56 -14.22
C SER A 619 -6.99 -10.05 -12.79
N TRP A 620 -6.70 -11.32 -12.50
CA TRP A 620 -6.90 -11.91 -11.19
C TRP A 620 -5.91 -11.38 -10.15
N ILE A 621 -4.75 -10.88 -10.57
CA ILE A 621 -3.77 -10.20 -9.71
C ILE A 621 -4.45 -9.00 -9.03
N TRP A 622 -4.98 -8.07 -9.81
CA TRP A 622 -5.64 -6.86 -9.29
C TRP A 622 -7.01 -7.16 -8.69
N GLY A 623 -7.75 -8.13 -9.26
CA GLY A 623 -8.99 -8.65 -8.69
C GLY A 623 -8.81 -9.19 -7.27
N GLY A 624 -7.72 -9.92 -7.02
CA GLY A 624 -7.32 -10.38 -5.68
C GLY A 624 -7.04 -9.23 -4.72
N CYS A 625 -6.33 -8.19 -5.18
CA CYS A 625 -6.07 -6.98 -4.39
C CYS A 625 -7.36 -6.22 -4.04
N LEU A 626 -8.31 -6.12 -4.98
CA LEU A 626 -9.62 -5.51 -4.72
C LEU A 626 -10.41 -6.29 -3.66
N LEU A 627 -10.42 -7.63 -3.73
CA LEU A 627 -11.04 -8.48 -2.70
C LEU A 627 -10.38 -8.31 -1.33
N MET A 628 -9.03 -8.22 -1.28
CA MET A 628 -8.29 -7.93 -0.05
C MET A 628 -8.72 -6.59 0.55
N ALA A 629 -8.79 -5.54 -0.26
CA ALA A 629 -9.18 -4.21 0.17
C ALA A 629 -10.63 -4.18 0.67
N LEU A 630 -11.57 -4.79 -0.05
CA LEU A 630 -12.97 -4.92 0.37
C LEU A 630 -13.08 -5.70 1.69
N GLY A 631 -12.31 -6.77 1.85
CA GLY A 631 -12.22 -7.53 3.10
C GLY A 631 -11.73 -6.67 4.27
N GLY A 632 -10.69 -5.87 4.04
CA GLY A 632 -10.16 -4.93 5.03
C GLY A 632 -11.17 -3.85 5.41
N LEU A 633 -11.87 -3.23 4.44
CA LEU A 633 -12.92 -2.25 4.68
C LEU A 633 -14.08 -2.85 5.49
N LEU A 634 -14.51 -4.05 5.13
CA LEU A 634 -15.55 -4.76 5.87
C LEU A 634 -15.12 -5.05 7.31
N ALA A 635 -13.86 -5.44 7.52
CA ALA A 635 -13.32 -5.66 8.86
C ALA A 635 -13.23 -4.36 9.67
N ALA A 636 -12.75 -3.27 9.08
CA ALA A 636 -12.66 -1.96 9.74
C ALA A 636 -14.03 -1.37 10.11
N SER A 637 -15.09 -1.71 9.33
CA SER A 637 -16.46 -1.25 9.57
C SER A 637 -17.17 -1.93 10.75
N ASP A 638 -16.53 -2.87 11.45
CA ASP A 638 -17.14 -3.62 12.55
C ASP A 638 -17.52 -2.70 13.72
N ARG A 639 -18.79 -2.74 14.12
CA ARG A 639 -19.34 -1.87 15.17
C ARG A 639 -18.65 -2.05 16.51
N ARG A 640 -18.04 -3.19 16.80
CA ARG A 640 -17.36 -3.50 18.06
C ARG A 640 -16.16 -2.57 18.34
N TYR A 641 -15.58 -1.95 17.32
CA TYR A 641 -14.52 -0.96 17.51
C TYR A 641 -15.02 0.40 18.01
N ARG A 642 -16.33 0.69 17.83
CA ARG A 642 -16.96 1.97 18.18
C ARG A 642 -17.68 1.94 19.52
N ILE A 643 -17.92 0.74 20.08
CA ILE A 643 -18.57 0.62 21.38
C ILE A 643 -17.47 0.79 22.42
N GLY A 644 -17.49 1.92 23.14
CA GLY A 644 -16.66 2.14 24.32
C GLY A 644 -16.85 0.98 25.30
N ALA A 645 -15.79 0.57 25.99
CA ALA A 645 -15.92 -0.34 27.11
C ALA A 645 -16.90 0.31 28.09
N ARG A 646 -18.13 -0.21 28.19
CA ARG A 646 -18.97 0.09 29.35
C ARG A 646 -18.12 -0.30 30.56
N GLU A 647 -17.72 0.68 31.34
CA GLU A 647 -17.17 0.40 32.65
C GLU A 647 -18.14 -0.54 33.33
N ARG A 648 -17.70 -1.77 33.59
CA ARG A 648 -18.34 -2.59 34.58
C ARG A 648 -18.10 -1.81 35.88
N GLN A 649 -19.10 -1.01 36.32
CA GLN A 649 -19.15 -0.56 37.67
C GLN A 649 -18.95 -1.82 38.55
N PRO A 650 -17.96 -1.84 39.46
CA PRO A 650 -17.89 -2.89 40.45
C PRO A 650 -19.28 -2.91 41.10
N ALA A 651 -19.91 -4.08 41.12
CA ALA A 651 -21.13 -4.24 41.88
C ALA A 651 -20.84 -3.69 43.29
N ALA A 652 -21.54 -2.63 43.66
CA ALA A 652 -21.45 -2.11 44.99
C ALA A 652 -21.70 -3.30 45.95
N TYR A 653 -20.72 -3.61 46.76
CA TYR A 653 -20.91 -4.54 47.86
C TYR A 653 -22.15 -4.04 48.59
N ALA A 654 -23.22 -4.79 48.49
CA ALA A 654 -24.38 -4.62 49.37
C ALA A 654 -23.85 -4.78 50.78
N ALA A 655 -23.77 -3.65 51.50
CA ALA A 655 -23.52 -3.69 52.94
C ALA A 655 -24.63 -4.54 53.56
N GLU A 656 -24.28 -5.68 54.11
CA GLU A 656 -25.19 -6.43 54.98
C GLU A 656 -25.65 -5.50 56.14
N PRO A 657 -26.95 -5.46 56.42
CA PRO A 657 -27.41 -4.69 57.59
C PRO A 657 -26.90 -5.38 58.84
N GLY A 658 -26.12 -4.65 59.62
CA GLY A 658 -25.55 -5.11 60.88
C GLY A 658 -26.59 -5.74 61.79
N ALA A 659 -26.32 -6.97 62.21
CA ALA A 659 -26.96 -7.56 63.34
C ALA A 659 -26.50 -6.82 64.60
N ALA A 660 -27.38 -6.00 65.16
CA ALA A 660 -27.30 -5.58 66.52
C ALA A 660 -27.52 -6.76 67.48
N ARG A 661 -26.48 -7.14 68.23
CA ARG A 661 -26.53 -7.55 69.61
C ARG A 661 -25.15 -7.65 70.23
#